data_df72d720b72bbd11a9a2bc4fed9e2a45
#
_entry.id   df72d720b72bbd11a9a2bc4fed9e2a45
#
_cell.length_a   1.000
_cell.length_b   1.000
_cell.length_c   1.000
_cell.angle_alpha   90.00
_cell.angle_beta   90.00
_cell.angle_gamma   90.00
#
_symmetry.space_group_name_H-M   'P 1'
#
loop_
_entity.id
_entity.type
_entity.pdbx_description
1 polymer ?
#
loop_
_entity_poly.entity_id
_entity_poly.type
_entity_poly.pdbx_seq_one_letter_code
_entity_poly.pdbx_strand_id
1 'polypeptide(L)'
;MVQKRLFYGPSAVKGESKAIRIAVALMLVFALFQDIYAQRVVQNGIQFRHSDSRQMSIGFTLTDINSSTYDGRYSSLTSPATNSFSNETGKPMLPVYRQIIEIPDGGEFAITIDTADWETQALSGIGCPDAIRPVAPASIKSAGRQEPVPDSSIYGQDLFYGDDLMSIKSLGTMRGRRLAMLTIAPVRYNDALRQVQVCRHLTATVTVSGKHTKGKLQPLQGNPLAENGEAASKAYTNILATSDIPITYLIVSPPKFREVLQPFIAWKRQEGFRVEEYYCESSNKEAIKSHLQQRYDNATPSHPAPLFILLAGDVQEIGVWNAQHNIEGLLVHQTDLYYAEFTGDYLPDALIGRLSASDTATMRQIIDKTLSYERFMLADSSYLGRSLLVAGKEETEPAPTVTNGQVNYLKSCIIEHDSQHDTICYYNPSSDTLGEAIEGHIRQGVGLINYTAHCIATSWLYPRISQYFFDTLPANGSLFIAVNNCCRANEIIGDCLGEHLLRKGGSGAVGVVGASNETFWNEDYYWSVGGEGNPSLFPQYHADLEGAYDRLFHTHGTAPAEHAPTMGQMLTAGNWAVTASGSPYDAYYWEIYSLLGDPSLMPYIGIPDTQWLDVDAVREGDVTIGVHGTPGARVAATWNDTLWGVCTLDGNGDGLMHTSRPVLDTLLLTATAQFHRPLQAIITPSPYEGARLVVADVAVHDGDGVQAQQLTLCDSATISATVRNVGEQPAIGHFLSLNTSNRQTVSELLPHQDTTIQFVIYPETDCDWMTLDYATGDSATYWQMQQVLDILSPRVELASVALTRNGALVSTFTPNTEHTLQIAITNRGRGKSKELSARMTANGNDTIASLGTLGAGDTARCQFSLTVNGTEDSLAIGLQIMHRADTITVDTVFLRDTTLAIRPVQESAMDVKIYPNPASNIVTFSGFRQPTHITIYDVYGRTVDDFFAQSGQIIQYSTQELRCGIYSILFSETQHGAPMTRQTKRLLIAR
;
A
#
# COMPACT_ATOMS: atom_id res chain seq x y z
N MET A 1 -42.90 52.29 17.42
CA MET A 1 -43.28 53.37 18.33
C MET A 1 -42.51 53.25 19.64
N VAL A 2 -41.71 54.26 19.88
CA VAL A 2 -41.28 54.84 21.14
C VAL A 2 -40.31 54.06 22.06
N GLN A 3 -39.08 54.55 22.00
CA GLN A 3 -38.04 54.61 22.99
C GLN A 3 -38.53 54.81 24.43
N LYS A 4 -37.79 54.25 25.41
CA LYS A 4 -37.22 55.03 26.54
C LYS A 4 -36.02 54.36 27.22
N ARG A 5 -34.91 55.08 27.18
CA ARG A 5 -33.75 54.94 28.07
C ARG A 5 -34.15 55.32 29.50
N LEU A 6 -33.57 54.57 30.48
CA LEU A 6 -33.29 55.17 31.78
C LEU A 6 -31.99 54.61 32.39
N PHE A 7 -31.08 55.47 32.70
CA PHE A 7 -29.88 55.31 33.50
C PHE A 7 -30.21 55.08 34.96
N TYR A 8 -29.51 54.14 35.63
CA TYR A 8 -29.14 54.27 37.05
C TYR A 8 -27.80 53.56 37.32
N GLY A 9 -26.99 54.20 38.15
CA GLY A 9 -25.61 53.92 38.50
C GLY A 9 -25.40 52.85 39.57
N PRO A 10 -24.15 52.64 40.02
CA PRO A 10 -23.70 51.35 40.59
C PRO A 10 -23.94 51.30 42.15
N SER A 11 -24.54 50.17 42.59
CA SER A 11 -24.40 49.80 43.99
C SER A 11 -24.62 48.30 44.16
N ALA A 12 -23.69 47.65 44.85
CA ALA A 12 -23.77 46.41 45.59
C ALA A 12 -23.69 45.09 44.82
N VAL A 13 -22.48 44.68 44.39
CA VAL A 13 -22.09 43.32 44.15
C VAL A 13 -21.40 42.76 45.40
N LYS A 14 -22.13 42.10 46.29
CA LYS A 14 -21.58 41.27 47.38
C LYS A 14 -22.32 39.92 47.60
N GLY A 15 -23.20 39.48 46.68
CA GLY A 15 -23.97 38.23 46.80
C GLY A 15 -23.57 37.11 45.84
N GLU A 16 -22.92 37.40 44.70
CA GLU A 16 -22.72 36.40 43.64
C GLU A 16 -21.51 35.46 43.83
N SER A 17 -20.51 35.85 44.65
CA SER A 17 -19.29 35.03 44.78
C SER A 17 -19.48 33.72 45.57
N LYS A 18 -20.53 33.61 46.42
CA LYS A 18 -20.81 32.39 47.19
C LYS A 18 -21.59 31.38 46.33
N ALA A 19 -22.55 31.83 45.52
CA ALA A 19 -23.32 30.97 44.66
C ALA A 19 -22.46 30.35 43.54
N ILE A 20 -21.55 31.16 42.92
CA ILE A 20 -20.62 30.65 41.92
C ILE A 20 -19.57 29.70 42.51
N ARG A 21 -19.08 29.96 43.71
CA ARG A 21 -18.17 29.03 44.41
C ARG A 21 -18.86 27.71 44.83
N ILE A 22 -20.15 27.75 45.19
CA ILE A 22 -20.93 26.56 45.50
C ILE A 22 -21.25 25.79 44.20
N ALA A 23 -21.56 26.46 43.08
CA ALA A 23 -21.81 25.83 41.80
C ALA A 23 -20.52 25.19 41.23
N VAL A 24 -19.38 25.84 41.34
CA VAL A 24 -18.06 25.28 40.91
C VAL A 24 -17.65 24.15 41.87
N ALA A 25 -17.88 24.24 43.16
CA ALA A 25 -17.63 23.15 44.11
C ALA A 25 -18.57 21.96 43.86
N LEU A 26 -19.85 22.19 43.55
CA LEU A 26 -20.78 21.15 43.15
C LEU A 26 -20.43 20.53 41.79
N MET A 27 -19.97 21.30 40.79
CA MET A 27 -19.48 20.75 39.54
C MET A 27 -18.19 19.95 39.70
N LEU A 28 -17.27 20.39 40.56
CA LEU A 28 -16.05 19.62 40.87
C LEU A 28 -16.39 18.36 41.72
N VAL A 29 -17.33 18.41 42.61
CA VAL A 29 -17.83 17.24 43.33
C VAL A 29 -18.60 16.32 42.39
N PHE A 30 -19.39 16.84 41.45
CA PHE A 30 -20.08 16.04 40.43
C PHE A 30 -19.09 15.42 39.43
N ALA A 31 -18.03 16.14 39.04
CA ALA A 31 -16.93 15.59 38.22
C ALA A 31 -16.14 14.50 38.99
N LEU A 32 -15.86 14.72 40.27
CA LEU A 32 -15.25 13.70 41.14
C LEU A 32 -16.17 12.51 41.43
N PHE A 33 -17.49 12.73 41.49
CA PHE A 33 -18.47 11.65 41.60
C PHE A 33 -18.71 10.91 40.28
N GLN A 34 -18.56 11.57 39.12
CA GLN A 34 -18.53 10.86 37.82
C GLN A 34 -17.31 9.97 37.68
N ASP A 35 -16.15 10.38 38.23
CA ASP A 35 -14.95 9.52 38.25
C ASP A 35 -15.02 8.37 39.26
N ILE A 36 -15.83 8.51 40.30
CA ILE A 36 -16.01 7.49 41.35
C ILE A 36 -17.18 6.52 41.01
N TYR A 37 -18.17 6.95 40.23
CA TYR A 37 -19.31 6.14 39.77
C TYR A 37 -19.21 5.73 38.29
N ALA A 38 -18.13 6.03 37.59
CA ALA A 38 -17.76 5.24 36.43
C ALA A 38 -17.40 3.84 36.97
N GLN A 39 -18.42 3.00 37.24
CA GLN A 39 -18.23 1.56 37.10
C GLN A 39 -17.45 1.43 35.81
N ARG A 40 -16.20 0.99 35.92
CA ARG A 40 -15.42 0.57 34.74
C ARG A 40 -16.31 -0.46 34.06
N VAL A 41 -17.04 -0.04 33.03
CA VAL A 41 -17.59 -0.96 32.04
C VAL A 41 -16.33 -1.58 31.45
N VAL A 42 -16.06 -2.82 31.86
CA VAL A 42 -14.94 -3.60 31.35
C VAL A 42 -15.29 -3.83 29.90
N GLN A 43 -14.66 -3.04 29.01
CA GLN A 43 -14.90 -3.15 27.60
C GLN A 43 -14.21 -4.42 27.12
N ASN A 44 -14.98 -5.34 26.57
CA ASN A 44 -14.48 -6.59 25.99
C ASN A 44 -13.69 -6.27 24.72
N GLY A 45 -12.59 -7.00 24.48
CA GLY A 45 -11.73 -6.82 23.31
C GLY A 45 -10.49 -5.94 23.55
N ILE A 46 -9.92 -5.41 22.49
CA ILE A 46 -8.67 -4.64 22.49
C ILE A 46 -8.92 -3.15 22.72
N GLN A 47 -7.97 -2.50 23.38
CA GLN A 47 -7.91 -1.06 23.57
C GLN A 47 -6.48 -0.55 23.33
N PHE A 48 -6.29 0.36 22.41
CA PHE A 48 -5.06 1.10 22.22
C PHE A 48 -5.09 2.35 23.09
N ARG A 49 -4.29 2.39 24.18
CA ARG A 49 -4.37 3.43 25.21
C ARG A 49 -3.46 4.62 24.96
N HIS A 50 -2.29 4.37 24.40
CA HIS A 50 -1.31 5.37 24.04
C HIS A 50 -0.57 4.88 22.80
N SER A 51 -0.36 5.78 21.85
CA SER A 51 0.37 5.46 20.63
C SER A 51 1.15 6.70 20.18
N ASP A 52 2.46 6.59 20.08
CA ASP A 52 3.35 7.56 19.46
C ASP A 52 4.28 6.87 18.45
N SER A 53 5.26 7.57 17.93
CA SER A 53 6.16 7.00 16.93
C SER A 53 7.05 5.86 17.44
N ARG A 54 7.13 5.63 18.75
CA ARG A 54 8.04 4.64 19.34
C ARG A 54 7.41 3.71 20.37
N GLN A 55 6.23 4.02 20.85
CA GLN A 55 5.57 3.26 21.90
C GLN A 55 4.08 3.18 21.69
N MET A 56 3.51 2.01 21.90
CA MET A 56 2.07 1.75 21.87
C MET A 56 1.69 0.89 23.08
N SER A 57 0.77 1.37 23.90
CA SER A 57 0.24 0.64 25.04
C SER A 57 -1.09 0.00 24.70
N ILE A 58 -1.20 -1.29 24.97
CA ILE A 58 -2.33 -2.14 24.58
C ILE A 58 -2.96 -2.69 25.85
N GLY A 59 -4.28 -2.60 25.96
CA GLY A 59 -5.08 -3.34 26.90
C GLY A 59 -5.95 -4.33 26.14
N PHE A 60 -6.08 -5.55 26.63
CA PHE A 60 -7.00 -6.55 26.09
C PHE A 60 -7.80 -7.19 27.22
N THR A 61 -9.10 -7.36 27.01
CA THR A 61 -10.01 -7.96 27.99
C THR A 61 -10.86 -9.02 27.32
N LEU A 62 -10.91 -10.22 27.91
CA LEU A 62 -11.74 -11.32 27.47
C LEU A 62 -12.70 -11.70 28.60
N THR A 63 -13.96 -11.27 28.49
CA THR A 63 -15.00 -11.53 29.52
C THR A 63 -15.63 -12.90 29.31
N ASP A 64 -15.98 -13.23 28.08
CA ASP A 64 -16.82 -14.39 27.76
C ASP A 64 -16.10 -15.36 26.83
N ILE A 65 -16.23 -16.64 27.14
CA ILE A 65 -15.92 -17.74 26.22
C ILE A 65 -17.18 -18.55 26.01
N ASN A 66 -17.55 -18.71 24.76
CA ASN A 66 -18.67 -19.51 24.31
C ASN A 66 -18.16 -20.84 23.75
N SER A 67 -18.96 -21.87 23.86
CA SER A 67 -18.65 -23.17 23.30
C SER A 67 -19.79 -23.67 22.41
N SER A 68 -19.45 -24.47 21.42
CA SER A 68 -20.39 -25.18 20.57
C SER A 68 -19.83 -26.55 20.21
N THR A 69 -20.71 -27.52 19.97
CA THR A 69 -20.32 -28.85 19.49
C THR A 69 -20.06 -28.78 17.98
N TYR A 70 -18.91 -29.30 17.55
CA TYR A 70 -18.57 -29.44 16.16
C TYR A 70 -18.60 -30.92 15.74
N ASP A 71 -19.44 -31.25 14.78
CA ASP A 71 -19.56 -32.61 14.15
C ASP A 71 -19.79 -33.76 15.19
N GLY A 72 -20.34 -33.42 16.36
CA GLY A 72 -20.61 -34.42 17.42
C GLY A 72 -19.37 -35.11 18.00
N ARG A 73 -18.16 -34.72 17.63
CA ARG A 73 -16.87 -35.30 18.06
C ARG A 73 -15.96 -34.33 18.77
N TYR A 74 -16.08 -33.05 18.45
CA TYR A 74 -15.21 -31.99 18.95
C TYR A 74 -16.01 -30.81 19.45
N SER A 75 -15.40 -30.02 20.30
CA SER A 75 -15.90 -28.72 20.72
C SER A 75 -15.14 -27.59 20.03
N SER A 76 -15.82 -26.50 19.74
CA SER A 76 -15.25 -25.22 19.30
C SER A 76 -15.42 -24.18 20.39
N LEU A 77 -14.40 -23.34 20.59
CA LEU A 77 -14.43 -22.18 21.47
C LEU A 77 -14.50 -20.90 20.64
N THR A 78 -15.29 -19.93 21.07
CA THR A 78 -15.37 -18.59 20.49
C THR A 78 -15.42 -17.53 21.58
N SER A 79 -15.08 -16.30 21.28
CA SER A 79 -15.24 -15.17 22.17
C SER A 79 -15.55 -13.90 21.38
N PRO A 80 -16.46 -13.03 21.86
CA PRO A 80 -16.69 -11.71 21.27
C PRO A 80 -15.47 -10.79 21.32
N ALA A 81 -14.44 -11.14 22.12
CA ALA A 81 -13.19 -10.38 22.22
C ALA A 81 -12.17 -10.77 21.16
N THR A 82 -12.42 -11.83 20.38
CA THR A 82 -11.51 -12.38 19.37
C THR A 82 -12.17 -12.36 18.00
N ASN A 83 -11.38 -12.22 16.96
CA ASN A 83 -11.86 -12.10 15.58
C ASN A 83 -11.27 -13.17 14.64
N SER A 84 -10.47 -14.11 15.18
CA SER A 84 -9.82 -15.15 14.38
C SER A 84 -9.49 -16.37 15.23
N PHE A 85 -8.80 -17.36 14.64
CA PHE A 85 -8.37 -18.59 15.30
C PHE A 85 -6.90 -18.89 15.01
N SER A 86 -6.29 -19.71 15.87
CA SER A 86 -5.00 -20.34 15.55
C SER A 86 -5.15 -21.21 14.31
N ASN A 87 -4.10 -21.29 13.47
CA ASN A 87 -4.18 -21.87 12.11
C ASN A 87 -3.13 -22.95 11.83
N GLU A 88 -2.39 -23.42 12.83
CA GLU A 88 -1.40 -24.48 12.65
C GLU A 88 -2.09 -25.85 12.54
N THR A 89 -1.97 -26.51 11.38
CA THR A 89 -2.65 -27.78 11.07
C THR A 89 -2.39 -28.84 12.13
N GLY A 90 -3.48 -29.51 12.54
CA GLY A 90 -3.46 -30.58 13.56
C GLY A 90 -3.43 -30.09 15.00
N LYS A 91 -3.11 -28.82 15.27
CA LYS A 91 -3.13 -28.20 16.58
C LYS A 91 -4.54 -27.79 17.00
N PRO A 92 -4.81 -27.59 18.30
CA PRO A 92 -6.12 -27.10 18.75
C PRO A 92 -6.48 -25.75 18.13
N MET A 93 -7.68 -25.64 17.59
CA MET A 93 -8.19 -24.40 17.01
C MET A 93 -8.68 -23.47 18.14
N LEU A 94 -7.84 -22.54 18.56
CA LEU A 94 -8.06 -21.64 19.67
C LEU A 94 -8.40 -20.22 19.21
N PRO A 95 -9.32 -19.50 19.86
CA PRO A 95 -9.65 -18.13 19.49
C PRO A 95 -8.47 -17.19 19.74
N VAL A 96 -8.16 -16.34 18.74
CA VAL A 96 -7.13 -15.31 18.78
C VAL A 96 -7.70 -13.98 18.29
N TYR A 97 -7.06 -12.88 18.68
CA TYR A 97 -7.33 -11.56 18.13
C TYR A 97 -6.19 -11.16 17.20
N ARG A 98 -6.50 -10.70 15.99
CA ARG A 98 -5.54 -10.19 15.02
C ARG A 98 -5.89 -8.78 14.60
N GLN A 99 -4.88 -7.92 14.51
CA GLN A 99 -5.01 -6.54 14.04
C GLN A 99 -3.77 -6.17 13.23
N ILE A 100 -4.01 -5.59 12.06
CA ILE A 100 -2.92 -5.00 11.30
C ILE A 100 -2.59 -3.64 11.90
N ILE A 101 -1.30 -3.40 12.08
CA ILE A 101 -0.75 -2.17 12.62
C ILE A 101 0.27 -1.57 11.66
N GLU A 102 0.34 -0.25 11.63
CA GLU A 102 1.43 0.48 10.98
C GLU A 102 2.61 0.57 11.93
N ILE A 103 3.80 0.36 11.42
CA ILE A 103 5.04 0.34 12.18
C ILE A 103 6.08 1.26 11.56
N PRO A 104 6.95 1.92 12.36
CA PRO A 104 8.01 2.78 11.83
C PRO A 104 9.06 2.02 11.02
N ASP A 105 9.63 2.68 10.02
CA ASP A 105 10.70 2.13 9.21
C ASP A 105 11.98 1.88 10.02
N GLY A 106 12.69 0.78 9.71
CA GLY A 106 14.02 0.47 10.24
C GLY A 106 14.06 0.17 11.75
N GLY A 107 12.90 0.00 12.40
CA GLY A 107 12.81 -0.30 13.82
C GLY A 107 12.74 -1.80 14.11
N GLU A 108 13.33 -2.22 15.23
CA GLU A 108 13.10 -3.53 15.85
C GLU A 108 12.04 -3.40 16.94
N PHE A 109 11.15 -4.41 17.05
CA PHE A 109 10.09 -4.41 18.05
C PHE A 109 10.54 -5.14 19.32
N ALA A 110 10.13 -4.61 20.46
CA ALA A 110 10.11 -5.31 21.70
C ALA A 110 8.71 -5.27 22.30
N ILE A 111 8.20 -6.43 22.70
CA ILE A 111 6.93 -6.59 23.40
C ILE A 111 7.24 -6.80 24.88
N THR A 112 6.68 -5.98 25.72
CA THR A 112 6.71 -6.16 27.18
C THR A 112 5.30 -6.46 27.66
N ILE A 113 5.08 -7.63 28.25
CA ILE A 113 3.84 -7.94 28.94
C ILE A 113 3.91 -7.32 30.33
N ASP A 114 3.11 -6.31 30.58
CA ASP A 114 3.07 -5.60 31.87
C ASP A 114 2.25 -6.38 32.89
N THR A 115 1.06 -6.88 32.48
CA THR A 115 0.22 -7.75 33.29
C THR A 115 -0.50 -8.79 32.44
N ALA A 116 -0.71 -9.99 32.99
CA ALA A 116 -1.50 -11.05 32.35
C ALA A 116 -2.21 -11.87 33.43
N ASP A 117 -3.54 -11.76 33.49
CA ASP A 117 -4.38 -12.45 34.49
C ASP A 117 -4.93 -13.75 33.91
N TRP A 118 -4.34 -14.87 34.30
CA TRP A 118 -4.71 -16.19 33.80
C TRP A 118 -5.69 -16.89 34.74
N GLU A 119 -6.78 -17.43 34.21
CA GLU A 119 -7.75 -18.28 34.87
C GLU A 119 -7.76 -19.67 34.23
N THR A 120 -7.73 -20.72 35.05
CA THR A 120 -7.85 -22.11 34.56
C THR A 120 -9.27 -22.62 34.79
N GLN A 121 -9.89 -23.15 33.75
CA GLN A 121 -11.26 -23.66 33.79
C GLN A 121 -11.34 -25.06 33.17
N ALA A 122 -12.19 -25.92 33.71
CA ALA A 122 -12.51 -27.19 33.08
C ALA A 122 -13.42 -26.98 31.88
N LEU A 123 -13.18 -27.70 30.77
CA LEU A 123 -14.03 -27.64 29.57
C LEU A 123 -15.50 -27.90 29.89
N SER A 124 -15.78 -28.86 30.75
CA SER A 124 -17.16 -29.15 31.22
C SER A 124 -17.85 -27.97 31.86
N GLY A 125 -17.09 -27.09 32.56
CA GLY A 125 -17.60 -25.86 33.19
C GLY A 125 -18.05 -24.79 32.21
N ILE A 126 -17.52 -24.82 30.99
CA ILE A 126 -17.90 -23.89 29.91
C ILE A 126 -18.78 -24.57 28.82
N GLY A 127 -19.40 -25.71 29.17
CA GLY A 127 -20.31 -26.43 28.26
C GLY A 127 -19.61 -27.18 27.12
N CYS A 128 -18.34 -27.49 27.22
CA CYS A 128 -17.47 -28.09 26.22
C CYS A 128 -17.01 -29.48 26.71
N PRO A 129 -17.79 -30.56 26.55
CA PRO A 129 -17.45 -31.86 27.13
C PRO A 129 -16.36 -32.57 26.31
N ASP A 130 -16.24 -32.26 25.01
CA ASP A 130 -15.35 -32.95 24.08
C ASP A 130 -14.00 -32.23 23.91
N ALA A 131 -13.07 -32.89 23.22
CA ALA A 131 -11.78 -32.26 22.86
C ALA A 131 -12.00 -31.04 21.99
N ILE A 132 -11.11 -30.04 22.08
CA ILE A 132 -11.12 -28.92 21.16
C ILE A 132 -10.77 -29.44 19.76
N ARG A 133 -11.49 -28.95 18.75
CA ARG A 133 -11.27 -29.30 17.35
C ARG A 133 -9.84 -29.00 16.92
N PRO A 134 -9.13 -29.94 16.25
CA PRO A 134 -7.87 -29.61 15.60
C PRO A 134 -8.10 -28.78 14.34
N VAL A 135 -7.13 -27.94 14.00
CA VAL A 135 -7.11 -27.18 12.76
C VAL A 135 -7.01 -28.19 11.58
N ALA A 136 -7.96 -28.11 10.67
CA ALA A 136 -7.93 -28.92 9.44
C ALA A 136 -6.86 -28.39 8.48
N PRO A 137 -6.25 -29.27 7.66
CA PRO A 137 -5.46 -28.79 6.53
C PRO A 137 -6.31 -27.91 5.62
N ALA A 138 -5.69 -26.86 5.04
CA ALA A 138 -6.36 -26.08 4.02
C ALA A 138 -6.76 -26.96 2.84
N SER A 139 -8.00 -26.85 2.40
CA SER A 139 -8.56 -27.73 1.38
C SER A 139 -8.71 -26.98 0.07
N ILE A 140 -7.93 -27.38 -0.94
CA ILE A 140 -8.07 -26.92 -2.32
C ILE A 140 -9.42 -27.37 -2.85
N LYS A 141 -10.14 -26.50 -3.53
CA LYS A 141 -11.47 -26.82 -4.06
C LYS A 141 -11.48 -28.04 -5.00
N SER A 142 -10.45 -28.19 -5.82
CA SER A 142 -10.31 -29.34 -6.74
C SER A 142 -9.99 -30.66 -6.06
N ALA A 143 -9.46 -30.68 -4.83
CA ALA A 143 -9.02 -31.89 -4.13
C ALA A 143 -10.00 -32.40 -3.06
N GLY A 144 -11.07 -31.66 -2.78
CA GLY A 144 -12.02 -31.96 -1.72
C GLY A 144 -11.51 -31.61 -0.32
N ARG A 145 -12.41 -31.62 0.66
CA ARG A 145 -12.10 -31.22 2.04
C ARG A 145 -11.37 -32.33 2.78
N GLN A 146 -10.32 -31.98 3.51
CA GLN A 146 -9.57 -32.92 4.33
C GLN A 146 -10.05 -32.86 5.78
N GLU A 147 -10.20 -34.05 6.40
CA GLU A 147 -10.55 -34.14 7.81
C GLU A 147 -9.38 -33.72 8.70
N PRO A 148 -9.64 -33.01 9.80
CA PRO A 148 -8.59 -32.62 10.73
C PRO A 148 -8.03 -33.84 11.46
N VAL A 149 -6.70 -34.00 11.45
CA VAL A 149 -5.99 -35.05 12.18
C VAL A 149 -5.33 -34.44 13.41
N PRO A 150 -5.71 -34.87 14.64
CA PRO A 150 -5.08 -34.37 15.86
C PRO A 150 -3.58 -34.67 15.90
N ASP A 151 -2.77 -33.67 16.25
CA ASP A 151 -1.33 -33.84 16.49
C ASP A 151 -1.09 -34.54 17.84
N SER A 152 -0.59 -35.76 17.80
CA SER A 152 -0.30 -36.57 18.98
C SER A 152 0.75 -35.99 19.93
N SER A 153 1.52 -35.01 19.49
CA SER A 153 2.44 -34.26 20.35
C SER A 153 1.72 -33.31 21.32
N ILE A 154 0.43 -33.00 21.06
CA ILE A 154 -0.41 -32.12 21.85
C ILE A 154 -1.61 -32.88 22.42
N TYR A 155 -2.36 -33.58 21.55
CA TYR A 155 -3.52 -34.31 21.99
C TYR A 155 -3.14 -35.55 22.80
N GLY A 156 -3.80 -35.73 23.93
CA GLY A 156 -3.48 -36.74 24.93
C GLY A 156 -2.31 -36.41 25.86
N GLN A 157 -1.67 -35.24 25.69
CA GLN A 157 -0.55 -34.81 26.53
C GLN A 157 -1.01 -33.90 27.67
N ASP A 158 -0.36 -34.02 28.83
CA ASP A 158 -0.56 -33.12 29.98
C ASP A 158 0.33 -31.88 29.84
N LEU A 159 -0.04 -31.03 28.89
CA LEU A 159 0.61 -29.72 28.66
C LEU A 159 -0.44 -28.69 28.21
N PHE A 160 -0.25 -27.42 28.60
CA PHE A 160 -1.04 -26.33 28.07
C PHE A 160 -0.40 -25.82 26.77
N TYR A 161 -1.06 -26.11 25.64
CA TYR A 161 -0.67 -25.65 24.31
C TYR A 161 -1.41 -24.35 23.96
N GLY A 162 -0.73 -23.42 23.34
CA GLY A 162 -1.23 -22.19 22.75
C GLY A 162 -0.09 -21.36 22.22
N ASP A 163 -0.38 -20.46 21.32
CA ASP A 163 0.61 -19.52 20.76
C ASP A 163 1.12 -18.56 21.86
N ASP A 164 2.17 -17.81 21.53
CA ASP A 164 2.64 -16.72 22.39
C ASP A 164 1.51 -15.75 22.67
N LEU A 165 1.36 -15.34 23.94
CA LEU A 165 0.24 -14.49 24.37
C LEU A 165 0.09 -13.23 23.52
N MET A 166 1.22 -12.69 23.04
CA MET A 166 1.25 -11.56 22.12
C MET A 166 2.45 -11.65 21.20
N SER A 167 2.24 -11.46 19.90
CA SER A 167 3.28 -11.47 18.87
C SER A 167 3.04 -10.40 17.82
N ILE A 168 4.13 -9.96 17.16
CA ILE A 168 4.07 -9.04 16.02
C ILE A 168 4.90 -9.64 14.90
N LYS A 169 4.27 -9.82 13.72
CA LYS A 169 4.92 -10.32 12.51
C LYS A 169 4.89 -9.24 11.43
N SER A 170 6.05 -8.87 10.87
CA SER A 170 6.10 -7.93 9.73
C SER A 170 5.39 -8.55 8.53
N LEU A 171 4.57 -7.77 7.83
CA LEU A 171 3.87 -8.15 6.60
C LEU A 171 4.61 -7.64 5.37
N GLY A 172 5.01 -6.36 5.37
CA GLY A 172 5.63 -5.70 4.24
C GLY A 172 5.39 -4.19 4.27
N THR A 173 5.56 -3.55 3.13
CA THR A 173 5.36 -2.11 2.94
C THR A 173 4.38 -1.89 1.80
N MET A 174 3.39 -1.04 2.02
CA MET A 174 2.39 -0.68 1.02
C MET A 174 2.30 0.85 0.94
N ARG A 175 2.64 1.43 -0.19
CA ARG A 175 2.70 2.90 -0.42
C ARG A 175 3.49 3.65 0.66
N GLY A 176 4.67 3.14 1.03
CA GLY A 176 5.53 3.75 2.05
C GLY A 176 5.04 3.57 3.49
N ARG A 177 3.96 2.82 3.73
CA ARG A 177 3.49 2.43 5.07
C ARG A 177 3.95 1.01 5.37
N ARG A 178 4.82 0.85 6.35
CA ARG A 178 5.27 -0.46 6.79
C ARG A 178 4.23 -1.08 7.71
N LEU A 179 3.85 -2.32 7.45
CA LEU A 179 2.72 -3.00 8.07
C LEU A 179 3.17 -4.26 8.82
N ALA A 180 2.47 -4.56 9.90
CA ALA A 180 2.68 -5.78 10.68
C ALA A 180 1.36 -6.33 11.23
N MET A 181 1.31 -7.64 11.45
CA MET A 181 0.23 -8.33 12.13
C MET A 181 0.52 -8.40 13.63
N LEU A 182 -0.31 -7.76 14.44
CA LEU A 182 -0.39 -7.94 15.88
C LEU A 182 -1.32 -9.12 16.15
N THR A 183 -0.87 -10.12 16.89
CA THR A 183 -1.68 -11.26 17.32
C THR A 183 -1.69 -11.34 18.84
N ILE A 184 -2.88 -11.52 19.44
CA ILE A 184 -3.08 -11.83 20.85
C ILE A 184 -3.75 -13.20 20.93
N ALA A 185 -3.10 -14.17 21.61
CA ALA A 185 -3.57 -15.54 21.80
C ALA A 185 -3.91 -15.78 23.28
N PRO A 186 -5.13 -15.40 23.73
CA PRO A 186 -5.48 -15.37 25.14
C PRO A 186 -5.91 -16.73 25.70
N VAL A 187 -5.90 -17.80 24.90
CA VAL A 187 -6.40 -19.11 25.30
C VAL A 187 -5.33 -20.17 25.09
N ARG A 188 -5.13 -21.03 26.08
CA ARG A 188 -4.32 -22.25 26.02
C ARG A 188 -5.16 -23.45 26.38
N TYR A 189 -4.87 -24.59 25.80
CA TYR A 189 -5.62 -25.84 25.99
C TYR A 189 -4.74 -26.98 26.46
N ASN A 190 -5.23 -27.79 27.42
CA ASN A 190 -4.64 -29.02 27.87
C ASN A 190 -5.61 -30.17 27.59
N ASP A 191 -5.28 -31.05 26.66
CA ASP A 191 -6.17 -32.11 26.23
C ASP A 191 -6.30 -33.23 27.28
N ALA A 192 -5.22 -33.64 27.93
CA ALA A 192 -5.25 -34.69 28.95
C ALA A 192 -6.09 -34.30 30.17
N LEU A 193 -6.01 -33.05 30.61
CA LEU A 193 -6.77 -32.53 31.77
C LEU A 193 -8.14 -32.00 31.37
N ARG A 194 -8.44 -31.89 30.10
CA ARG A 194 -9.70 -31.24 29.59
C ARG A 194 -9.88 -29.84 30.22
N GLN A 195 -8.84 -29.05 30.18
CA GLN A 195 -8.81 -27.69 30.78
C GLN A 195 -8.35 -26.67 29.76
N VAL A 196 -8.81 -25.44 29.94
CA VAL A 196 -8.30 -24.24 29.26
C VAL A 196 -7.74 -23.26 30.27
N GLN A 197 -6.68 -22.58 29.89
CA GLN A 197 -6.21 -21.36 30.53
C GLN A 197 -6.61 -20.18 29.70
N VAL A 198 -7.24 -19.20 30.31
CA VAL A 198 -7.77 -18.01 29.67
C VAL A 198 -7.15 -16.78 30.29
N CYS A 199 -6.49 -15.96 29.49
CA CYS A 199 -6.03 -14.64 29.91
C CYS A 199 -7.21 -13.66 29.88
N ARG A 200 -7.70 -13.31 31.06
CA ARG A 200 -8.87 -12.41 31.20
C ARG A 200 -8.53 -10.96 30.98
N HIS A 201 -7.36 -10.54 31.47
CA HIS A 201 -6.86 -9.18 31.31
C HIS A 201 -5.39 -9.22 30.94
N LEU A 202 -5.05 -8.50 29.88
CA LEU A 202 -3.70 -8.30 29.41
C LEU A 202 -3.44 -6.79 29.32
N THR A 203 -2.30 -6.35 29.85
CA THR A 203 -1.71 -5.07 29.47
C THR A 203 -0.31 -5.31 28.93
N ALA A 204 0.01 -4.67 27.83
CA ALA A 204 1.30 -4.83 27.17
C ALA A 204 1.74 -3.51 26.56
N THR A 205 3.06 -3.37 26.41
CA THR A 205 3.68 -2.23 25.77
C THR A 205 4.54 -2.73 24.61
N VAL A 206 4.27 -2.21 23.42
CA VAL A 206 5.12 -2.38 22.24
C VAL A 206 6.04 -1.19 22.14
N THR A 207 7.34 -1.42 22.02
CA THR A 207 8.34 -0.38 21.80
C THR A 207 9.11 -0.64 20.53
N VAL A 208 9.49 0.43 19.82
CA VAL A 208 10.30 0.37 18.61
C VAL A 208 11.64 1.06 18.87
N SER A 209 12.74 0.34 18.64
CA SER A 209 14.10 0.83 18.77
C SER A 209 14.76 1.01 17.41
N GLY A 210 15.60 2.04 17.24
CA GLY A 210 16.31 2.33 15.98
C GLY A 210 16.75 3.79 15.89
N LYS A 211 17.80 4.08 15.13
CA LYS A 211 18.37 5.44 15.03
C LYS A 211 17.59 6.37 14.09
N HIS A 212 16.83 5.85 13.12
CA HIS A 212 16.10 6.61 12.09
C HIS A 212 14.72 6.01 11.85
N THR A 213 13.86 6.05 12.85
CA THR A 213 12.47 5.60 12.67
C THR A 213 11.64 6.72 12.07
N LYS A 214 11.27 6.59 10.78
CA LYS A 214 10.19 7.37 10.16
C LYS A 214 8.91 6.57 10.27
N GLY A 215 7.76 7.24 10.34
CA GLY A 215 6.46 6.59 10.45
C GLY A 215 5.91 6.58 11.88
N LYS A 216 4.77 5.93 12.07
CA LYS A 216 4.04 5.85 13.32
C LYS A 216 3.84 4.40 13.75
N LEU A 217 3.77 4.16 15.04
CA LEU A 217 3.32 2.91 15.62
C LEU A 217 1.85 3.10 16.04
N GLN A 218 0.92 2.59 15.24
CA GLN A 218 -0.53 2.77 15.44
C GLN A 218 -1.33 1.63 14.79
N PRO A 219 -2.57 1.36 15.26
CA PRO A 219 -3.47 0.50 14.51
C PRO A 219 -3.71 1.04 13.10
N LEU A 220 -3.77 0.15 12.11
CA LEU A 220 -4.12 0.54 10.76
C LEU A 220 -5.59 0.95 10.74
N GLN A 221 -5.86 2.15 10.27
CA GLN A 221 -7.22 2.64 10.02
C GLN A 221 -7.44 2.69 8.51
N GLY A 222 -8.48 2.05 8.04
CA GLY A 222 -8.83 1.99 6.62
C GLY A 222 -7.88 1.17 5.77
N ASN A 223 -8.09 1.22 4.46
CA ASN A 223 -7.26 0.54 3.47
C ASN A 223 -5.97 1.35 3.23
N PRO A 224 -4.78 0.74 3.28
CA PRO A 224 -3.51 1.43 2.97
C PRO A 224 -3.41 1.93 1.53
N LEU A 225 -4.21 1.38 0.61
CA LEU A 225 -4.37 1.85 -0.77
C LEU A 225 -5.54 2.83 -0.95
N ALA A 226 -6.14 3.35 0.11
CA ALA A 226 -7.12 4.42 -0.02
C ALA A 226 -6.49 5.65 -0.69
N GLU A 227 -7.30 6.37 -1.47
CA GLU A 227 -6.85 7.48 -2.33
C GLU A 227 -6.05 8.55 -1.57
N ASN A 228 -6.34 8.74 -0.28
CA ASN A 228 -5.73 9.73 0.59
C ASN A 228 -4.90 9.10 1.72
N GLY A 229 -4.15 8.04 1.46
CA GLY A 229 -3.27 7.46 2.47
C GLY A 229 -2.46 8.55 3.20
N GLU A 230 -2.51 8.58 4.54
CA GLU A 230 -1.92 9.62 5.41
C GLU A 230 -0.42 9.93 5.14
N ALA A 231 0.31 9.01 4.53
CA ALA A 231 1.72 9.21 4.19
C ALA A 231 1.92 10.26 3.07
N ALA A 232 0.99 10.34 2.12
CA ALA A 232 1.00 11.42 1.12
C ALA A 232 0.47 12.73 1.70
N SER A 233 -0.47 12.68 2.65
CA SER A 233 -1.21 13.87 3.13
C SER A 233 -0.45 14.71 4.16
N LYS A 234 0.39 14.13 5.03
CA LYS A 234 1.03 14.91 6.12
C LYS A 234 2.16 15.82 5.72
N ALA A 235 2.82 15.58 4.59
CA ALA A 235 3.77 16.53 4.03
C ALA A 235 3.08 17.76 3.42
N TYR A 236 1.77 17.67 3.12
CA TYR A 236 1.00 18.66 2.37
C TYR A 236 -0.01 19.46 3.18
N THR A 237 -0.39 19.02 4.38
CA THR A 237 -1.46 19.61 5.20
C THR A 237 -1.27 21.08 5.57
N ASN A 238 -0.16 21.69 5.19
CA ASN A 238 0.06 23.13 5.40
C ASN A 238 -0.09 24.00 4.15
N ILE A 239 -0.32 23.42 2.94
CA ILE A 239 -0.24 24.21 1.69
C ILE A 239 -1.46 24.05 0.79
N LEU A 240 -1.98 22.83 0.62
CA LEU A 240 -3.21 22.55 -0.13
C LEU A 240 -4.03 21.52 0.64
N ALA A 241 -5.35 21.66 0.65
CA ALA A 241 -6.21 20.61 1.17
C ALA A 241 -5.93 19.31 0.39
N THR A 242 -5.85 18.18 1.08
CA THR A 242 -5.48 16.87 0.49
C THR A 242 -6.41 16.40 -0.62
N SER A 243 -7.60 16.98 -0.70
CA SER A 243 -8.61 16.75 -1.74
C SER A 243 -8.26 17.33 -3.11
N ASP A 244 -7.27 18.22 -3.21
CA ASP A 244 -6.99 19.03 -4.40
C ASP A 244 -5.86 18.49 -5.29
N ILE A 245 -5.25 17.37 -4.90
CA ILE A 245 -4.16 16.75 -5.66
C ILE A 245 -4.75 15.66 -6.56
N PRO A 246 -4.58 15.76 -7.89
CA PRO A 246 -5.07 14.73 -8.79
C PRO A 246 -4.36 13.38 -8.57
N ILE A 247 -5.13 12.31 -8.49
CA ILE A 247 -4.62 10.94 -8.41
C ILE A 247 -3.97 10.57 -9.75
N THR A 248 -2.78 10.00 -9.70
CA THR A 248 -2.08 9.54 -10.91
C THR A 248 -2.63 8.18 -11.36
N TYR A 249 -3.07 8.13 -12.60
CA TYR A 249 -3.52 6.94 -13.32
C TYR A 249 -2.54 6.65 -14.47
N LEU A 250 -1.80 5.55 -14.38
CA LEU A 250 -0.79 5.19 -15.36
C LEU A 250 -1.29 4.09 -16.29
N ILE A 251 -1.27 4.34 -17.60
CA ILE A 251 -1.63 3.37 -18.64
C ILE A 251 -0.37 2.84 -19.30
N VAL A 252 -0.19 1.53 -19.26
CA VAL A 252 0.86 0.80 -19.98
C VAL A 252 0.26 0.15 -21.22
N SER A 253 0.78 0.42 -22.40
CA SER A 253 0.20 -0.08 -23.65
C SER A 253 1.23 -0.21 -24.76
N PRO A 254 1.10 -1.14 -25.72
CA PRO A 254 1.86 -1.07 -26.94
C PRO A 254 1.36 0.11 -27.81
N PRO A 255 2.23 0.70 -28.67
CA PRO A 255 1.88 1.86 -29.52
C PRO A 255 0.66 1.65 -30.43
N LYS A 256 0.37 0.41 -30.80
CA LYS A 256 -0.78 0.09 -31.69
C LYS A 256 -2.15 0.45 -31.09
N PHE A 257 -2.27 0.58 -29.78
CA PHE A 257 -3.51 0.94 -29.10
C PHE A 257 -3.64 2.43 -28.77
N ARG A 258 -2.63 3.25 -29.09
CA ARG A 258 -2.61 4.69 -28.75
C ARG A 258 -3.91 5.39 -29.14
N GLU A 259 -4.33 5.27 -30.37
CA GLU A 259 -5.51 5.97 -30.90
C GLU A 259 -6.82 5.46 -30.29
N VAL A 260 -6.95 4.17 -30.06
CA VAL A 260 -8.18 3.59 -29.52
C VAL A 260 -8.37 3.90 -28.02
N LEU A 261 -7.28 4.19 -27.30
CA LEU A 261 -7.30 4.55 -25.88
C LEU A 261 -7.65 6.03 -25.63
N GLN A 262 -7.53 6.92 -26.63
CA GLN A 262 -7.73 8.36 -26.43
C GLN A 262 -9.10 8.73 -25.84
N PRO A 263 -10.24 8.14 -26.26
CA PRO A 263 -11.53 8.45 -25.62
C PRO A 263 -11.59 8.06 -24.14
N PHE A 264 -10.94 6.95 -23.77
CA PHE A 264 -10.85 6.50 -22.39
C PHE A 264 -9.97 7.44 -21.57
N ILE A 265 -8.81 7.82 -22.10
CA ILE A 265 -7.89 8.77 -21.47
C ILE A 265 -8.57 10.12 -21.22
N ALA A 266 -9.30 10.64 -22.22
CA ALA A 266 -10.05 11.88 -22.08
C ALA A 266 -11.11 11.77 -20.96
N TRP A 267 -11.83 10.65 -20.90
CA TRP A 267 -12.82 10.42 -19.84
C TRP A 267 -12.17 10.35 -18.45
N LYS A 268 -11.05 9.61 -18.30
CA LYS A 268 -10.32 9.54 -17.02
C LYS A 268 -9.82 10.91 -16.56
N ARG A 269 -9.40 11.78 -17.48
CA ARG A 269 -9.09 13.19 -17.14
C ARG A 269 -10.32 13.96 -16.69
N GLN A 270 -11.47 13.74 -17.32
CA GLN A 270 -12.75 14.34 -16.90
C GLN A 270 -13.22 13.84 -15.53
N GLU A 271 -12.89 12.61 -15.14
CA GLU A 271 -13.11 12.08 -13.79
C GLU A 271 -12.11 12.64 -12.75
N GLY A 272 -11.14 13.47 -13.18
CA GLY A 272 -10.18 14.12 -12.28
C GLY A 272 -8.89 13.35 -12.06
N PHE A 273 -8.57 12.35 -12.89
CA PHE A 273 -7.28 11.67 -12.83
C PHE A 273 -6.22 12.42 -13.63
N ARG A 274 -4.98 12.44 -13.09
CA ARG A 274 -3.78 12.74 -13.86
C ARG A 274 -3.41 11.50 -14.64
N VAL A 275 -3.74 11.46 -15.92
CA VAL A 275 -3.44 10.31 -16.77
C VAL A 275 -2.05 10.43 -17.37
N GLU A 276 -1.21 9.44 -17.08
CA GLU A 276 0.11 9.25 -17.66
C GLU A 276 0.07 8.05 -18.61
N GLU A 277 0.77 8.14 -19.74
CA GLU A 277 0.76 7.15 -20.80
C GLU A 277 2.18 6.63 -21.02
N TYR A 278 2.40 5.33 -20.88
CA TYR A 278 3.65 4.67 -21.22
C TYR A 278 3.43 3.66 -22.34
N TYR A 279 3.99 3.95 -23.50
CA TYR A 279 3.91 3.08 -24.67
C TYR A 279 5.14 2.22 -24.77
N CYS A 280 5.02 0.93 -24.41
CA CYS A 280 6.12 -0.03 -24.44
C CYS A 280 6.37 -0.57 -25.85
N GLU A 281 7.62 -0.53 -26.32
CA GLU A 281 8.02 -1.02 -27.66
C GLU A 281 8.10 -2.57 -27.73
N SER A 282 8.06 -3.24 -26.59
CA SER A 282 8.10 -4.70 -26.50
C SER A 282 7.33 -5.20 -25.29
N SER A 283 6.93 -6.49 -25.33
CA SER A 283 6.28 -7.17 -24.19
C SER A 283 7.25 -7.57 -23.07
N ASN A 284 8.47 -7.05 -23.06
CA ASN A 284 9.47 -7.37 -22.03
C ASN A 284 9.03 -6.83 -20.67
N LYS A 285 8.61 -7.75 -19.80
CA LYS A 285 8.07 -7.43 -18.48
C LYS A 285 9.09 -6.76 -17.56
N GLU A 286 10.38 -7.14 -17.64
CA GLU A 286 11.44 -6.55 -16.84
C GLU A 286 11.70 -5.08 -17.22
N ALA A 287 11.66 -4.76 -18.51
CA ALA A 287 11.81 -3.39 -19.01
C ALA A 287 10.60 -2.53 -18.59
N ILE A 288 9.38 -3.07 -18.71
CA ILE A 288 8.16 -2.39 -18.26
C ILE A 288 8.23 -2.16 -16.75
N LYS A 289 8.53 -3.19 -15.96
CA LYS A 289 8.67 -3.07 -14.51
C LYS A 289 9.72 -2.04 -14.10
N SER A 290 10.87 -2.02 -14.79
CA SER A 290 11.92 -1.02 -14.51
C SER A 290 11.44 0.41 -14.73
N HIS A 291 10.63 0.66 -15.77
CA HIS A 291 10.01 1.96 -16.00
C HIS A 291 9.02 2.33 -14.90
N LEU A 292 8.13 1.41 -14.52
CA LEU A 292 7.16 1.61 -13.44
C LEU A 292 7.84 1.86 -12.10
N GLN A 293 8.89 1.07 -11.78
CA GLN A 293 9.70 1.25 -10.58
C GLN A 293 10.32 2.65 -10.54
N GLN A 294 10.97 3.05 -11.65
CA GLN A 294 11.56 4.38 -11.75
C GLN A 294 10.51 5.49 -11.57
N ARG A 295 9.30 5.30 -12.14
CA ARG A 295 8.21 6.26 -11.98
C ARG A 295 7.72 6.34 -10.53
N TYR A 296 7.64 5.20 -9.82
CA TYR A 296 7.29 5.13 -8.40
C TYR A 296 8.37 5.79 -7.53
N ASP A 297 9.63 5.42 -7.72
CA ASP A 297 10.76 5.93 -6.94
C ASP A 297 10.99 7.44 -7.11
N ASN A 298 10.65 7.97 -8.30
CA ASN A 298 10.75 9.38 -8.63
C ASN A 298 9.46 10.18 -8.34
N ALA A 299 8.54 9.60 -7.56
CA ALA A 299 7.33 10.30 -7.18
C ALA A 299 7.65 11.58 -6.40
N THR A 300 6.85 12.61 -6.66
CA THR A 300 6.96 13.91 -6.03
C THR A 300 5.57 14.39 -5.63
N PRO A 301 5.50 15.42 -4.85
CA PRO A 301 4.24 16.05 -4.51
C PRO A 301 3.42 16.56 -5.70
N SER A 302 4.08 17.19 -6.65
CA SER A 302 3.39 17.63 -7.86
C SER A 302 3.13 16.48 -8.86
N HIS A 303 3.86 15.36 -8.73
CA HIS A 303 3.75 14.16 -9.55
C HIS A 303 3.71 12.90 -8.66
N PRO A 304 2.61 12.67 -7.92
CA PRO A 304 2.53 11.56 -6.96
C PRO A 304 2.66 10.19 -7.64
N ALA A 305 3.09 9.20 -6.88
CA ALA A 305 3.16 7.82 -7.34
C ALA A 305 1.80 7.35 -7.89
N PRO A 306 1.77 6.56 -8.97
CA PRO A 306 0.52 6.02 -9.50
C PRO A 306 -0.27 5.28 -8.43
N LEU A 307 -1.56 5.56 -8.30
CA LEU A 307 -2.49 4.73 -7.52
C LEU A 307 -3.10 3.66 -8.41
N PHE A 308 -3.39 4.00 -9.67
CA PHE A 308 -3.97 3.07 -10.63
C PHE A 308 -2.97 2.77 -11.74
N ILE A 309 -2.83 1.49 -12.07
CA ILE A 309 -2.04 1.00 -13.21
C ILE A 309 -2.94 0.15 -14.10
N LEU A 310 -3.08 0.53 -15.36
CA LEU A 310 -3.86 -0.20 -16.36
C LEU A 310 -2.92 -0.81 -17.40
N LEU A 311 -2.94 -2.12 -17.51
CA LEU A 311 -2.23 -2.87 -18.56
C LEU A 311 -3.18 -3.03 -19.76
N ALA A 312 -3.02 -2.20 -20.79
CA ALA A 312 -3.85 -2.26 -22.00
C ALA A 312 -3.17 -3.15 -23.07
N GLY A 313 -3.45 -4.45 -22.98
CA GLY A 313 -2.88 -5.48 -23.87
C GLY A 313 -2.99 -6.88 -23.27
N ASP A 314 -3.03 -7.90 -24.14
CA ASP A 314 -2.96 -9.31 -23.77
C ASP A 314 -1.54 -9.70 -23.36
N VAL A 315 -1.31 -10.93 -22.91
CA VAL A 315 0.00 -11.43 -22.45
C VAL A 315 1.07 -11.40 -23.54
N GLN A 316 0.67 -11.38 -24.80
CA GLN A 316 1.59 -11.24 -25.95
C GLN A 316 2.06 -9.79 -26.11
N GLU A 317 1.25 -8.82 -25.74
CA GLU A 317 1.52 -7.39 -25.84
C GLU A 317 2.23 -6.87 -24.59
N ILE A 318 1.82 -7.33 -23.41
CA ILE A 318 2.40 -6.99 -22.12
C ILE A 318 2.62 -8.29 -21.36
N GLY A 319 3.87 -8.73 -21.28
CA GLY A 319 4.25 -10.01 -20.68
C GLY A 319 3.75 -10.13 -19.24
N VAL A 320 3.58 -11.36 -18.77
CA VAL A 320 3.08 -11.68 -17.44
C VAL A 320 4.19 -12.32 -16.60
N TRP A 321 4.15 -12.16 -15.29
CA TRP A 321 5.12 -12.73 -14.37
C TRP A 321 4.74 -14.15 -13.95
N ASN A 322 5.74 -15.03 -13.79
CA ASN A 322 5.54 -16.24 -13.01
C ASN A 322 5.53 -15.87 -11.53
N ALA A 323 4.57 -16.41 -10.81
CA ALA A 323 4.43 -16.21 -9.38
C ALA A 323 5.63 -16.76 -8.58
N GLN A 324 5.88 -16.19 -7.41
CA GLN A 324 6.97 -16.59 -6.52
C GLN A 324 6.48 -17.53 -5.39
N HIS A 325 5.22 -17.36 -4.96
CA HIS A 325 4.63 -18.12 -3.86
C HIS A 325 3.82 -19.32 -4.40
N ASN A 326 4.55 -20.29 -4.97
CA ASN A 326 3.93 -21.49 -5.51
C ASN A 326 3.68 -22.52 -4.41
N ILE A 327 2.57 -23.24 -4.54
CA ILE A 327 2.18 -24.34 -3.63
C ILE A 327 2.64 -25.65 -4.24
N GLU A 328 3.32 -26.48 -3.43
CA GLU A 328 3.79 -27.79 -3.88
C GLU A 328 2.62 -28.64 -4.40
N GLY A 329 2.78 -29.22 -5.57
CA GLY A 329 1.77 -30.03 -6.24
C GLY A 329 0.79 -29.24 -7.12
N LEU A 330 0.81 -27.92 -7.11
CA LEU A 330 0.07 -27.08 -8.03
C LEU A 330 0.94 -26.61 -9.22
N LEU A 331 0.28 -26.19 -10.30
CA LEU A 331 0.95 -25.59 -11.45
C LEU A 331 1.53 -24.22 -11.05
N VAL A 332 2.65 -23.86 -11.64
CA VAL A 332 3.17 -22.50 -11.57
C VAL A 332 2.17 -21.57 -12.25
N HIS A 333 1.71 -20.58 -11.53
CA HIS A 333 0.73 -19.63 -12.03
C HIS A 333 1.37 -18.30 -12.44
N GLN A 334 0.57 -17.47 -13.11
CA GLN A 334 0.99 -16.16 -13.59
C GLN A 334 0.25 -15.07 -12.84
N THR A 335 0.91 -13.91 -12.74
CA THR A 335 0.39 -12.77 -12.03
C THR A 335 0.83 -11.45 -12.64
N ASP A 336 -0.03 -10.44 -12.56
CA ASP A 336 0.29 -9.04 -12.88
C ASP A 336 0.77 -8.25 -11.65
N LEU A 337 0.67 -8.83 -10.45
CA LEU A 337 0.98 -8.17 -9.18
C LEU A 337 2.30 -7.40 -9.19
N TYR A 338 3.35 -8.00 -9.74
CA TYR A 338 4.70 -7.42 -9.72
C TYR A 338 4.88 -6.17 -10.58
N TYR A 339 3.89 -5.80 -11.40
CA TYR A 339 3.86 -4.48 -12.02
C TYR A 339 3.44 -3.36 -11.06
N ALA A 340 2.75 -3.71 -9.98
CA ALA A 340 2.22 -2.80 -8.97
C ALA A 340 2.90 -2.91 -7.60
N GLU A 341 3.82 -3.85 -7.40
CA GLU A 341 4.60 -4.08 -6.17
C GLU A 341 5.99 -3.46 -6.36
N PHE A 342 6.38 -2.46 -5.55
CA PHE A 342 7.62 -1.68 -5.73
C PHE A 342 8.60 -1.78 -4.56
N THR A 343 8.25 -2.44 -3.49
CA THR A 343 9.02 -2.49 -2.24
C THR A 343 9.79 -3.79 -2.01
N GLY A 344 9.58 -4.80 -2.86
CA GLY A 344 10.31 -6.08 -2.85
C GLY A 344 9.71 -7.08 -1.86
N ASP A 345 8.43 -6.94 -1.54
CA ASP A 345 7.65 -7.92 -0.78
C ASP A 345 6.56 -8.54 -1.68
N TYR A 346 5.36 -8.79 -1.25
CA TYR A 346 4.27 -9.29 -2.10
C TYR A 346 3.01 -8.40 -1.98
N LEU A 347 3.14 -7.26 -1.32
CA LEU A 347 2.05 -6.31 -1.17
C LEU A 347 2.10 -5.26 -2.30
N PRO A 348 0.98 -4.98 -2.98
CA PRO A 348 0.97 -3.98 -4.03
C PRO A 348 1.05 -2.56 -3.47
N ASP A 349 1.74 -1.68 -4.19
CA ASP A 349 1.78 -0.24 -3.94
C ASP A 349 0.82 0.55 -4.85
N ALA A 350 0.16 -0.13 -5.78
CA ALA A 350 -0.83 0.43 -6.68
C ALA A 350 -1.94 -0.59 -6.98
N LEU A 351 -3.10 -0.08 -7.37
CA LEU A 351 -4.23 -0.89 -7.84
C LEU A 351 -4.04 -1.19 -9.32
N ILE A 352 -4.09 -2.46 -9.69
CA ILE A 352 -3.78 -2.90 -11.05
C ILE A 352 -4.96 -3.62 -11.70
N GLY A 353 -5.13 -3.41 -13.01
CA GLY A 353 -6.07 -4.14 -13.84
C GLY A 353 -5.54 -4.31 -15.26
N ARG A 354 -6.12 -5.25 -16.01
CA ARG A 354 -5.72 -5.56 -17.39
C ARG A 354 -6.91 -5.49 -18.35
N LEU A 355 -6.74 -4.78 -19.46
CA LEU A 355 -7.64 -4.90 -20.63
C LEU A 355 -7.00 -5.89 -21.60
N SER A 356 -7.37 -7.17 -21.47
CA SER A 356 -6.77 -8.24 -22.26
C SER A 356 -7.30 -8.22 -23.70
N ALA A 357 -6.53 -7.62 -24.61
CA ALA A 357 -6.81 -7.55 -26.04
C ALA A 357 -5.53 -7.66 -26.85
N SER A 358 -5.55 -8.48 -27.90
CA SER A 358 -4.43 -8.67 -28.84
C SER A 358 -4.54 -7.83 -30.09
N ASP A 359 -5.71 -7.26 -30.38
CA ASP A 359 -5.96 -6.42 -31.56
C ASP A 359 -6.80 -5.16 -31.23
N THR A 360 -6.73 -4.19 -32.14
CA THR A 360 -7.37 -2.88 -31.97
C THR A 360 -8.91 -2.96 -31.97
N ALA A 361 -9.51 -3.94 -32.67
CA ALA A 361 -10.96 -4.09 -32.72
C ALA A 361 -11.49 -4.60 -31.37
N THR A 362 -10.85 -5.60 -30.79
CA THR A 362 -11.16 -6.10 -29.45
C THR A 362 -10.93 -5.03 -28.38
N MET A 363 -9.80 -4.31 -28.42
CA MET A 363 -9.52 -3.20 -27.51
C MET A 363 -10.63 -2.14 -27.60
N ARG A 364 -11.05 -1.76 -28.81
CA ARG A 364 -12.15 -0.81 -29.03
C ARG A 364 -13.45 -1.28 -28.38
N GLN A 365 -13.82 -2.55 -28.57
CA GLN A 365 -15.04 -3.11 -27.95
C GLN A 365 -15.01 -3.03 -26.43
N ILE A 366 -13.85 -3.30 -25.80
CA ILE A 366 -13.69 -3.18 -24.35
C ILE A 366 -13.82 -1.71 -23.92
N ILE A 367 -13.13 -0.79 -24.59
CA ILE A 367 -13.18 0.65 -24.29
C ILE A 367 -14.60 1.20 -24.47
N ASP A 368 -15.26 0.91 -25.61
CA ASP A 368 -16.59 1.44 -25.89
C ASP A 368 -17.61 1.01 -24.83
N LYS A 369 -17.59 -0.23 -24.36
CA LYS A 369 -18.50 -0.66 -23.31
C LYS A 369 -18.12 -0.15 -21.92
N THR A 370 -16.82 -0.03 -21.59
CA THR A 370 -16.38 0.59 -20.32
C THR A 370 -16.85 2.04 -20.26
N LEU A 371 -16.65 2.82 -21.34
CA LEU A 371 -17.12 4.20 -21.43
C LEU A 371 -18.65 4.30 -21.39
N SER A 372 -19.35 3.39 -22.08
CA SER A 372 -20.83 3.36 -22.04
C SER A 372 -21.36 3.12 -20.63
N TYR A 373 -20.68 2.26 -19.87
CA TYR A 373 -21.02 1.95 -18.48
C TYR A 373 -20.68 3.14 -17.57
N GLU A 374 -19.45 3.60 -17.54
CA GLU A 374 -19.00 4.67 -16.61
C GLU A 374 -19.72 6.00 -16.86
N ARG A 375 -19.92 6.36 -18.13
CA ARG A 375 -20.65 7.59 -18.52
C ARG A 375 -22.16 7.45 -18.46
N PHE A 376 -22.64 6.27 -18.03
CA PHE A 376 -24.06 5.93 -17.97
C PHE A 376 -24.80 6.16 -19.32
N MET A 377 -24.14 5.83 -20.44
CA MET A 377 -24.74 5.92 -21.80
C MET A 377 -25.41 4.58 -22.16
N LEU A 378 -26.29 4.11 -21.29
CA LEU A 378 -27.03 2.85 -21.42
C LEU A 378 -28.42 3.08 -22.02
N ALA A 379 -28.75 2.32 -23.06
CA ALA A 379 -30.09 2.41 -23.69
C ALA A 379 -31.19 1.88 -22.76
N ASP A 380 -30.89 0.85 -21.99
CA ASP A 380 -31.71 0.33 -20.90
C ASP A 380 -30.79 0.11 -19.68
N SER A 381 -31.16 0.66 -18.56
CA SER A 381 -30.42 0.49 -17.29
C SER A 381 -31.20 -0.35 -16.27
N SER A 382 -32.40 -0.83 -16.61
CA SER A 382 -33.25 -1.59 -15.67
C SER A 382 -32.61 -2.87 -15.17
N TYR A 383 -31.72 -3.48 -15.96
CA TYR A 383 -31.00 -4.70 -15.60
C TYR A 383 -29.98 -4.50 -14.47
N LEU A 384 -29.53 -3.25 -14.23
CA LEU A 384 -28.62 -2.95 -13.12
C LEU A 384 -29.27 -3.22 -11.76
N GLY A 385 -30.62 -3.14 -11.67
CA GLY A 385 -31.38 -3.49 -10.47
C GLY A 385 -31.54 -5.02 -10.25
N ARG A 386 -30.77 -5.86 -10.97
CA ARG A 386 -30.79 -7.33 -10.81
C ARG A 386 -29.38 -7.88 -10.61
N SER A 387 -29.21 -8.72 -9.60
CA SER A 387 -27.96 -9.44 -9.34
C SER A 387 -28.17 -10.95 -9.41
N LEU A 388 -27.31 -11.66 -10.10
CA LEU A 388 -27.30 -13.12 -10.19
C LEU A 388 -26.21 -13.68 -9.26
N LEU A 389 -26.63 -14.34 -8.18
CA LEU A 389 -25.76 -14.84 -7.13
C LEU A 389 -25.81 -16.38 -7.09
N VAL A 390 -24.72 -17.05 -7.42
CA VAL A 390 -24.67 -18.50 -7.58
C VAL A 390 -23.68 -19.08 -6.57
N ALA A 391 -24.19 -19.78 -5.56
CA ALA A 391 -23.44 -20.69 -4.72
C ALA A 391 -23.45 -22.08 -5.38
N GLY A 392 -22.37 -22.44 -6.06
CA GLY A 392 -22.25 -23.74 -6.71
C GLY A 392 -22.11 -24.89 -5.70
N LYS A 393 -21.97 -26.12 -6.21
CA LYS A 393 -21.89 -27.30 -5.38
C LYS A 393 -20.62 -27.33 -4.52
N GLU A 394 -20.80 -27.61 -3.23
CA GLU A 394 -19.76 -27.94 -2.25
C GLU A 394 -19.86 -29.44 -1.93
N GLU A 395 -18.85 -30.20 -2.30
CA GLU A 395 -19.00 -31.67 -2.41
C GLU A 395 -19.05 -32.45 -1.09
N THR A 396 -18.64 -31.87 0.02
CA THR A 396 -18.29 -32.59 1.24
C THR A 396 -19.19 -32.35 2.44
N GLU A 397 -20.16 -31.45 2.34
CA GLU A 397 -21.01 -31.10 3.48
C GLU A 397 -22.48 -31.38 3.22
N PRO A 398 -23.22 -31.93 4.21
CA PRO A 398 -24.67 -32.08 4.08
C PRO A 398 -25.40 -30.73 3.98
N ALA A 399 -24.74 -29.64 4.42
CA ALA A 399 -25.21 -28.27 4.26
C ALA A 399 -24.02 -27.39 3.84
N PRO A 400 -23.91 -26.95 2.58
CA PRO A 400 -22.82 -26.12 2.12
C PRO A 400 -22.79 -24.79 2.87
N THR A 401 -21.73 -24.57 3.62
CA THR A 401 -21.59 -23.41 4.51
C THR A 401 -20.77 -22.31 3.86
N VAL A 402 -19.70 -22.67 3.18
CA VAL A 402 -18.74 -21.72 2.59
C VAL A 402 -19.38 -20.99 1.41
N THR A 403 -19.88 -21.70 0.41
CA THR A 403 -20.45 -21.08 -0.79
C THR A 403 -21.75 -20.36 -0.49
N ASN A 404 -22.66 -21.01 0.28
CA ASN A 404 -23.92 -20.38 0.64
C ASN A 404 -23.74 -19.18 1.56
N GLY A 405 -22.77 -19.23 2.49
CA GLY A 405 -22.45 -18.11 3.38
C GLY A 405 -22.01 -16.87 2.61
N GLN A 406 -21.15 -17.04 1.61
CA GLN A 406 -20.69 -15.93 0.75
C GLN A 406 -21.86 -15.29 0.00
N VAL A 407 -22.73 -16.13 -0.62
CA VAL A 407 -23.93 -15.63 -1.35
C VAL A 407 -24.92 -14.96 -0.41
N ASN A 408 -25.15 -15.53 0.78
CA ASN A 408 -26.04 -14.92 1.77
C ASN A 408 -25.53 -13.57 2.27
N TYR A 409 -24.20 -13.44 2.46
CA TYR A 409 -23.60 -12.18 2.88
C TYR A 409 -23.75 -11.10 1.80
N LEU A 410 -23.33 -11.40 0.56
CA LEU A 410 -23.48 -10.45 -0.54
C LEU A 410 -24.94 -10.05 -0.74
N LYS A 411 -25.87 -11.01 -0.65
CA LYS A 411 -27.30 -10.72 -0.71
C LYS A 411 -27.74 -9.77 0.41
N SER A 412 -27.26 -9.97 1.66
CA SER A 412 -27.62 -9.09 2.77
C SER A 412 -27.10 -7.68 2.56
N CYS A 413 -25.85 -7.50 2.11
CA CYS A 413 -25.26 -6.20 1.77
C CYS A 413 -26.08 -5.47 0.67
N ILE A 414 -26.44 -6.18 -0.40
CA ILE A 414 -27.24 -5.60 -1.48
C ILE A 414 -28.61 -5.15 -0.98
N ILE A 415 -29.34 -6.00 -0.24
CA ILE A 415 -30.69 -5.68 0.26
C ILE A 415 -30.65 -4.58 1.33
N GLU A 416 -29.61 -4.51 2.12
CA GLU A 416 -29.42 -3.43 3.10
C GLU A 416 -29.21 -2.09 2.40
N HIS A 417 -28.45 -2.09 1.29
CA HIS A 417 -28.22 -0.91 0.47
C HIS A 417 -29.47 -0.52 -0.34
N ASP A 418 -30.10 -1.47 -1.03
CA ASP A 418 -31.31 -1.25 -1.85
C ASP A 418 -32.31 -2.41 -1.65
N SER A 419 -33.33 -2.17 -0.84
CA SER A 419 -34.36 -3.17 -0.51
C SER A 419 -35.26 -3.56 -1.69
N GLN A 420 -35.19 -2.84 -2.81
CA GLN A 420 -35.96 -3.11 -4.04
C GLN A 420 -35.13 -3.88 -5.07
N HIS A 421 -33.86 -4.12 -4.78
CA HIS A 421 -32.96 -4.84 -5.69
C HIS A 421 -33.38 -6.30 -5.85
N ASP A 422 -33.49 -6.78 -7.09
CA ASP A 422 -33.81 -8.17 -7.39
C ASP A 422 -32.58 -9.07 -7.30
N THR A 423 -32.46 -9.81 -6.19
CA THR A 423 -31.37 -10.77 -5.95
C THR A 423 -31.80 -12.18 -6.36
N ILE A 424 -31.36 -12.61 -7.55
CA ILE A 424 -31.64 -13.95 -8.10
C ILE A 424 -30.58 -14.92 -7.55
N CYS A 425 -30.95 -15.75 -6.58
CA CYS A 425 -30.01 -16.63 -5.88
C CYS A 425 -30.22 -18.10 -6.29
N TYR A 426 -29.12 -18.76 -6.59
CA TYR A 426 -29.07 -20.22 -6.79
C TYR A 426 -28.15 -20.83 -5.75
N TYR A 427 -28.66 -21.81 -5.02
CA TYR A 427 -27.93 -22.56 -4.01
C TYR A 427 -27.74 -23.98 -4.44
N ASN A 428 -26.50 -24.41 -4.55
CA ASN A 428 -26.11 -25.78 -4.91
C ASN A 428 -26.77 -26.31 -6.23
N PRO A 429 -26.79 -25.52 -7.31
CA PRO A 429 -27.45 -25.94 -8.57
C PRO A 429 -26.58 -26.98 -9.26
N SER A 430 -27.09 -28.20 -9.35
CA SER A 430 -26.37 -29.34 -9.92
C SER A 430 -26.98 -29.91 -11.20
N SER A 431 -28.12 -29.40 -11.67
CA SER A 431 -28.80 -29.90 -12.87
C SER A 431 -28.57 -28.99 -14.08
N ASP A 432 -28.57 -29.56 -15.28
CA ASP A 432 -28.48 -28.83 -16.55
C ASP A 432 -29.64 -27.84 -16.71
N THR A 433 -30.84 -28.21 -16.26
CA THR A 433 -32.05 -27.36 -16.31
C THR A 433 -31.84 -26.06 -15.50
N LEU A 434 -31.14 -26.11 -14.36
CA LEU A 434 -30.78 -24.94 -13.59
C LEU A 434 -29.71 -24.10 -14.31
N GLY A 435 -28.79 -24.77 -15.03
CA GLY A 435 -27.83 -24.08 -15.89
C GLY A 435 -28.52 -23.26 -16.98
N GLU A 436 -29.50 -23.83 -17.69
CA GLU A 436 -30.29 -23.10 -18.69
C GLU A 436 -31.07 -21.94 -18.11
N ALA A 437 -31.60 -22.05 -16.88
CA ALA A 437 -32.29 -20.96 -16.20
C ALA A 437 -31.32 -19.82 -15.86
N ILE A 438 -30.12 -20.11 -15.35
CA ILE A 438 -29.05 -19.14 -15.08
C ILE A 438 -28.63 -18.44 -16.37
N GLU A 439 -28.37 -19.18 -17.45
CA GLU A 439 -28.09 -18.61 -18.77
C GLU A 439 -29.22 -17.69 -19.26
N GLY A 440 -30.46 -18.06 -18.99
CA GLY A 440 -31.64 -17.25 -19.30
C GLY A 440 -31.63 -15.89 -18.60
N HIS A 441 -31.29 -15.83 -17.31
CA HIS A 441 -31.16 -14.59 -16.57
C HIS A 441 -30.01 -13.71 -17.10
N ILE A 442 -28.87 -14.32 -17.44
CA ILE A 442 -27.75 -13.57 -18.02
C ILE A 442 -28.13 -12.97 -19.36
N ARG A 443 -28.86 -13.70 -20.21
CA ARG A 443 -29.36 -13.20 -21.52
C ARG A 443 -30.38 -12.09 -21.37
N GLN A 444 -31.19 -12.12 -20.32
CA GLN A 444 -32.17 -11.05 -20.00
C GLN A 444 -31.49 -9.78 -19.49
N GLY A 445 -30.27 -9.90 -19.00
CA GLY A 445 -29.45 -8.84 -18.42
C GLY A 445 -29.51 -8.78 -16.91
N VAL A 446 -28.33 -8.66 -16.30
CA VAL A 446 -28.08 -8.46 -14.88
C VAL A 446 -26.94 -7.46 -14.72
N GLY A 447 -26.89 -6.72 -13.61
CA GLY A 447 -25.82 -5.73 -13.31
C GLY A 447 -24.63 -6.35 -12.62
N LEU A 448 -24.86 -7.45 -11.85
CA LEU A 448 -23.84 -8.18 -11.12
C LEU A 448 -24.00 -9.69 -11.32
N ILE A 449 -22.92 -10.37 -11.61
CA ILE A 449 -22.81 -11.81 -11.54
C ILE A 449 -21.79 -12.18 -10.47
N ASN A 450 -22.20 -13.00 -9.50
CA ASN A 450 -21.30 -13.62 -8.55
C ASN A 450 -21.43 -15.14 -8.62
N TYR A 451 -20.33 -15.82 -8.89
CA TYR A 451 -20.24 -17.27 -8.83
C TYR A 451 -19.16 -17.69 -7.83
N THR A 452 -19.51 -18.56 -6.90
CA THR A 452 -18.56 -19.15 -5.95
C THR A 452 -18.73 -20.66 -5.87
N ALA A 453 -17.74 -21.42 -6.27
CA ALA A 453 -17.54 -22.86 -6.13
C ALA A 453 -16.36 -23.35 -6.98
N HIS A 454 -16.61 -24.36 -7.84
CA HIS A 454 -15.63 -24.97 -8.72
C HIS A 454 -15.62 -24.36 -10.11
N CYS A 455 -14.44 -24.01 -10.60
CA CYS A 455 -14.19 -23.63 -11.99
C CYS A 455 -12.99 -24.40 -12.55
N ILE A 456 -12.90 -24.36 -13.87
CA ILE A 456 -11.67 -24.51 -14.63
C ILE A 456 -11.48 -23.26 -15.48
N ALA A 457 -10.34 -23.11 -16.13
CA ALA A 457 -10.02 -21.92 -16.92
C ALA A 457 -11.14 -21.53 -17.93
N THR A 458 -11.92 -22.48 -18.42
CA THR A 458 -12.87 -22.29 -19.51
C THR A 458 -14.35 -22.43 -19.12
N SER A 459 -14.67 -22.72 -17.86
CA SER A 459 -16.08 -22.90 -17.45
C SER A 459 -16.28 -22.93 -15.94
N TRP A 460 -17.45 -22.50 -15.48
CA TRP A 460 -18.01 -22.98 -14.22
C TRP A 460 -18.30 -24.48 -14.32
N LEU A 461 -18.29 -25.18 -13.19
CA LEU A 461 -18.57 -26.63 -13.21
C LEU A 461 -19.95 -27.02 -12.68
N TYR A 462 -20.49 -26.27 -11.71
CA TYR A 462 -21.77 -26.60 -11.08
C TYR A 462 -22.65 -25.36 -10.90
N PRO A 463 -23.56 -25.06 -11.84
CA PRO A 463 -23.80 -25.76 -13.10
C PRO A 463 -22.70 -25.47 -14.11
N ARG A 464 -22.57 -26.34 -15.13
CA ARG A 464 -21.56 -26.12 -16.16
C ARG A 464 -22.01 -25.05 -17.13
N ILE A 465 -21.29 -23.89 -17.10
CA ILE A 465 -21.47 -22.80 -18.06
C ILE A 465 -20.10 -22.49 -18.66
N SER A 466 -19.98 -22.72 -19.95
CA SER A 466 -18.72 -22.59 -20.69
C SER A 466 -18.46 -21.13 -21.10
N GLN A 467 -17.21 -20.74 -21.27
CA GLN A 467 -16.81 -19.43 -21.80
C GLN A 467 -17.52 -19.11 -23.12
N TYR A 468 -17.74 -20.09 -24.01
CA TYR A 468 -18.42 -19.88 -25.29
C TYR A 468 -19.88 -19.47 -25.17
N PHE A 469 -20.54 -19.75 -24.03
CA PHE A 469 -21.88 -19.23 -23.78
C PHE A 469 -21.87 -17.70 -23.81
N PHE A 470 -20.88 -17.06 -23.20
CA PHE A 470 -20.77 -15.61 -23.13
C PHE A 470 -20.55 -14.97 -24.51
N ASP A 471 -19.90 -15.67 -25.44
CA ASP A 471 -19.77 -15.21 -26.82
C ASP A 471 -21.11 -15.13 -27.54
N THR A 472 -22.09 -15.94 -27.12
CA THR A 472 -23.42 -16.01 -27.69
C THR A 472 -24.41 -15.00 -27.09
N LEU A 473 -23.97 -14.17 -26.14
CA LEU A 473 -24.84 -13.15 -25.56
C LEU A 473 -25.30 -12.15 -26.64
N PRO A 474 -26.56 -11.71 -26.60
CA PRO A 474 -27.05 -10.70 -27.52
C PRO A 474 -26.31 -9.37 -27.27
N ALA A 475 -26.05 -8.61 -28.33
CA ALA A 475 -25.48 -7.25 -28.21
C ALA A 475 -26.60 -6.26 -27.82
N ASN A 476 -27.19 -6.44 -26.66
CA ASN A 476 -28.36 -5.69 -26.17
C ASN A 476 -27.96 -4.56 -25.20
N GLY A 477 -26.67 -4.30 -25.00
CA GLY A 477 -26.18 -3.26 -24.10
C GLY A 477 -26.19 -3.63 -22.62
N SER A 478 -26.53 -4.88 -22.27
CA SER A 478 -26.46 -5.33 -20.87
C SER A 478 -25.00 -5.53 -20.45
N LEU A 479 -24.49 -4.61 -19.64
CA LEU A 479 -23.12 -4.57 -19.13
C LEU A 479 -23.12 -4.86 -17.63
N PHE A 480 -22.28 -5.77 -17.19
CA PHE A 480 -22.22 -6.21 -15.79
C PHE A 480 -20.81 -6.27 -15.27
N ILE A 481 -20.65 -6.35 -13.97
CA ILE A 481 -19.43 -6.82 -13.33
C ILE A 481 -19.55 -8.29 -12.97
N ALA A 482 -18.44 -9.03 -13.01
CA ALA A 482 -18.40 -10.44 -12.67
C ALA A 482 -17.38 -10.73 -11.58
N VAL A 483 -17.79 -11.47 -10.57
CA VAL A 483 -16.90 -12.03 -9.54
C VAL A 483 -16.95 -13.55 -9.67
N ASN A 484 -15.83 -14.12 -10.09
CA ASN A 484 -15.63 -15.57 -10.20
C ASN A 484 -14.72 -16.01 -9.03
N ASN A 485 -15.33 -16.19 -7.85
CA ASN A 485 -14.62 -16.69 -6.67
C ASN A 485 -14.45 -18.20 -6.78
N CYS A 486 -13.56 -18.63 -7.70
CA CYS A 486 -13.34 -20.01 -8.06
C CYS A 486 -11.99 -20.19 -8.77
N CYS A 487 -11.56 -21.45 -8.93
CA CYS A 487 -10.28 -21.81 -9.51
C CYS A 487 -10.13 -21.36 -10.97
N ARG A 488 -9.01 -20.75 -11.33
CA ARG A 488 -8.50 -20.57 -12.70
C ARG A 488 -9.38 -19.73 -13.65
N ALA A 489 -10.40 -19.04 -13.16
CA ALA A 489 -11.31 -18.29 -14.03
C ALA A 489 -10.61 -17.13 -14.79
N ASN A 490 -9.52 -16.60 -14.24
CA ASN A 490 -8.64 -15.59 -14.85
C ASN A 490 -7.25 -16.14 -15.17
N GLU A 491 -7.13 -17.40 -15.59
CA GLU A 491 -5.87 -17.96 -16.07
C GLU A 491 -5.54 -17.43 -17.47
N ILE A 492 -4.98 -16.24 -17.54
CA ILE A 492 -4.77 -15.45 -18.77
C ILE A 492 -3.73 -16.02 -19.75
N ILE A 493 -3.10 -17.15 -19.43
CA ILE A 493 -2.31 -17.91 -20.41
C ILE A 493 -3.23 -18.88 -21.15
N GLY A 494 -3.68 -18.50 -22.31
CA GLY A 494 -4.43 -19.38 -23.20
C GLY A 494 -5.86 -18.91 -23.28
N ASP A 495 -6.58 -18.14 -23.23
CA ASP A 495 -7.99 -17.78 -23.44
C ASP A 495 -8.93 -18.33 -22.35
N CYS A 496 -9.15 -17.54 -21.32
CA CYS A 496 -9.90 -17.96 -20.15
C CYS A 496 -11.33 -17.39 -20.10
N LEU A 497 -12.12 -17.93 -19.18
CA LEU A 497 -13.49 -17.49 -18.94
C LEU A 497 -13.60 -15.97 -18.72
N GLY A 498 -12.70 -15.41 -17.91
CA GLY A 498 -12.69 -13.97 -17.62
C GLY A 498 -12.45 -13.12 -18.87
N GLU A 499 -11.60 -13.57 -19.78
CA GLU A 499 -11.32 -12.87 -21.03
C GLU A 499 -12.52 -12.90 -21.99
N HIS A 500 -13.25 -14.01 -22.10
CA HIS A 500 -14.49 -14.08 -22.89
C HIS A 500 -15.56 -13.12 -22.36
N LEU A 501 -15.70 -13.05 -21.03
CA LEU A 501 -16.59 -12.08 -20.37
C LEU A 501 -16.21 -10.64 -20.71
N LEU A 502 -14.92 -10.32 -20.65
CA LEU A 502 -14.42 -8.96 -20.89
C LEU A 502 -14.46 -8.59 -22.38
N ARG A 503 -14.05 -9.52 -23.27
CA ARG A 503 -13.92 -9.25 -24.73
C ARG A 503 -15.24 -9.19 -25.46
N LYS A 504 -16.34 -9.71 -24.91
CA LYS A 504 -17.65 -9.69 -25.55
C LYS A 504 -18.10 -8.25 -25.86
N GLY A 505 -18.27 -7.94 -27.15
CA GLY A 505 -18.70 -6.64 -27.60
C GLY A 505 -20.22 -6.42 -27.52
N GLY A 506 -20.67 -5.20 -27.19
CA GLY A 506 -22.07 -4.80 -27.10
C GLY A 506 -22.86 -5.42 -25.95
N SER A 507 -22.22 -6.22 -25.09
CA SER A 507 -22.73 -6.80 -23.84
C SER A 507 -21.56 -7.42 -23.07
N GLY A 508 -21.83 -8.13 -21.99
CA GLY A 508 -20.78 -8.82 -21.20
C GLY A 508 -20.20 -7.97 -20.07
N ALA A 509 -19.11 -8.41 -19.49
CA ALA A 509 -18.54 -7.77 -18.33
C ALA A 509 -17.71 -6.52 -18.70
N VAL A 510 -17.76 -5.49 -17.85
CA VAL A 510 -16.85 -4.32 -17.86
C VAL A 510 -15.71 -4.48 -16.88
N GLY A 511 -15.84 -5.42 -15.94
CA GLY A 511 -14.79 -5.84 -15.02
C GLY A 511 -15.04 -7.27 -14.54
N VAL A 512 -13.97 -8.07 -14.45
CA VAL A 512 -14.01 -9.46 -14.03
C VAL A 512 -12.95 -9.71 -12.97
N VAL A 513 -13.35 -10.03 -11.77
CA VAL A 513 -12.45 -10.52 -10.72
C VAL A 513 -12.46 -12.06 -10.73
N GLY A 514 -11.29 -12.65 -10.66
CA GLY A 514 -11.14 -14.11 -10.61
C GLY A 514 -9.69 -14.51 -10.31
N ALA A 515 -9.51 -15.82 -10.04
CA ALA A 515 -8.20 -16.37 -9.73
C ALA A 515 -7.51 -16.94 -10.98
N SER A 516 -6.18 -16.81 -11.04
CA SER A 516 -5.34 -17.40 -12.10
C SER A 516 -4.90 -18.84 -11.81
N ASN A 517 -5.17 -19.35 -10.61
CA ASN A 517 -4.83 -20.72 -10.20
C ASN A 517 -5.91 -21.32 -9.28
N GLU A 518 -5.62 -22.50 -8.70
CA GLU A 518 -6.49 -23.18 -7.75
C GLU A 518 -6.72 -22.33 -6.49
N THR A 519 -7.96 -22.35 -5.98
CA THR A 519 -8.33 -21.61 -4.77
C THR A 519 -8.72 -22.56 -3.64
N PHE A 520 -8.75 -22.05 -2.42
CA PHE A 520 -9.08 -22.77 -1.20
C PHE A 520 -10.45 -22.36 -0.68
N TRP A 521 -11.15 -23.29 -0.01
CA TRP A 521 -12.51 -23.06 0.48
C TRP A 521 -12.60 -21.92 1.52
N ASN A 522 -11.77 -21.98 2.55
CA ASN A 522 -11.84 -21.01 3.64
C ASN A 522 -11.29 -19.65 3.22
N GLU A 523 -10.20 -19.63 2.47
CA GLU A 523 -9.56 -18.40 1.99
C GLU A 523 -10.50 -17.63 1.04
N ASP A 524 -11.24 -18.33 0.18
CA ASP A 524 -12.26 -17.69 -0.67
C ASP A 524 -13.43 -17.13 0.14
N TYR A 525 -13.79 -17.79 1.25
CA TYR A 525 -14.76 -17.22 2.18
C TYR A 525 -14.23 -15.95 2.86
N TYR A 526 -12.98 -15.99 3.36
CA TYR A 526 -12.35 -14.80 3.96
C TYR A 526 -12.24 -13.67 2.96
N TRP A 527 -11.82 -13.98 1.73
CA TRP A 527 -11.74 -13.02 0.64
C TRP A 527 -13.07 -12.29 0.42
N SER A 528 -14.17 -13.02 0.45
CA SER A 528 -15.51 -12.51 0.16
C SER A 528 -16.13 -11.72 1.31
N VAL A 529 -16.08 -12.30 2.52
CA VAL A 529 -16.89 -11.87 3.68
C VAL A 529 -16.07 -11.08 4.70
N GLY A 530 -14.75 -11.32 4.72
CA GLY A 530 -13.86 -10.85 5.77
C GLY A 530 -13.24 -11.99 6.58
N GLY A 531 -12.20 -11.68 7.34
CA GLY A 531 -11.33 -12.67 7.98
C GLY A 531 -11.92 -13.44 9.17
N GLU A 532 -13.23 -13.67 9.26
CA GLU A 532 -13.82 -14.52 10.29
C GLU A 532 -13.28 -15.96 10.23
N GLY A 533 -12.73 -16.44 11.34
CA GLY A 533 -11.99 -17.70 11.38
C GLY A 533 -12.80 -18.99 11.16
N ASN A 534 -14.14 -18.94 11.12
CA ASN A 534 -15.03 -20.07 10.79
C ASN A 534 -16.10 -19.64 9.81
N PRO A 535 -16.17 -20.27 8.62
CA PRO A 535 -17.27 -20.02 7.70
C PRO A 535 -18.63 -20.24 8.35
N SER A 536 -19.51 -19.24 8.20
CA SER A 536 -20.89 -19.24 8.68
C SER A 536 -21.87 -19.28 7.50
N LEU A 537 -23.00 -19.95 7.67
CA LEU A 537 -24.06 -19.94 6.67
C LEU A 537 -24.75 -18.57 6.54
N PHE A 538 -24.79 -17.80 7.64
CA PHE A 538 -25.36 -16.46 7.72
C PHE A 538 -24.35 -15.49 8.38
N PRO A 539 -23.30 -15.11 7.67
CA PRO A 539 -22.33 -14.16 8.22
C PRO A 539 -22.99 -12.81 8.51
N GLN A 540 -22.50 -12.15 9.54
CA GLN A 540 -22.96 -10.83 9.93
C GLN A 540 -21.87 -9.80 9.62
N TYR A 541 -22.27 -8.58 9.34
CA TYR A 541 -21.34 -7.47 9.22
C TYR A 541 -20.50 -7.31 10.50
N HIS A 542 -19.21 -7.09 10.33
CA HIS A 542 -18.27 -6.84 11.41
C HIS A 542 -17.37 -5.64 11.09
N ALA A 543 -17.40 -4.61 11.93
CA ALA A 543 -16.71 -3.34 11.66
C ALA A 543 -15.17 -3.48 11.49
N ASP A 544 -14.56 -4.50 12.13
CA ASP A 544 -13.10 -4.71 12.08
C ASP A 544 -12.65 -5.72 11.01
N LEU A 545 -13.58 -6.31 10.24
CA LEU A 545 -13.31 -7.35 9.25
C LEU A 545 -13.92 -6.96 7.90
N GLU A 546 -13.08 -6.46 7.01
CA GLU A 546 -13.50 -6.02 5.68
C GLU A 546 -13.18 -7.10 4.65
N GLY A 547 -14.19 -7.58 3.92
CA GLY A 547 -14.04 -8.47 2.75
C GLY A 547 -14.30 -7.73 1.43
N ALA A 548 -14.13 -8.45 0.31
CA ALA A 548 -14.33 -7.86 -1.02
C ALA A 548 -15.75 -7.33 -1.24
N TYR A 549 -16.77 -8.07 -0.78
CA TYR A 549 -18.16 -7.62 -0.93
C TYR A 549 -18.48 -6.44 -0.03
N ASP A 550 -17.94 -6.48 1.18
CA ASP A 550 -18.15 -5.44 2.18
C ASP A 550 -17.65 -4.09 1.70
N ARG A 551 -16.49 -4.05 1.04
CA ARG A 551 -15.90 -2.83 0.48
C ARG A 551 -16.83 -2.07 -0.47
N LEU A 552 -17.74 -2.75 -1.14
CA LEU A 552 -18.68 -2.12 -2.07
C LEU A 552 -19.83 -1.37 -1.37
N PHE A 553 -20.13 -1.71 -0.11
CA PHE A 553 -21.36 -1.24 0.57
C PHE A 553 -21.11 -0.52 1.89
N HIS A 554 -20.01 -0.83 2.59
CA HIS A 554 -19.71 -0.32 3.91
C HIS A 554 -18.41 0.48 3.96
N THR A 555 -18.40 1.56 4.74
CA THR A 555 -17.24 2.47 4.81
C THR A 555 -16.21 2.05 5.85
N HIS A 556 -16.53 1.16 6.78
CA HIS A 556 -15.68 0.78 7.92
C HIS A 556 -15.11 1.97 8.68
N GLY A 557 -15.90 3.04 8.81
CA GLY A 557 -15.47 4.28 9.46
C GLY A 557 -14.61 5.21 8.60
N THR A 558 -14.35 4.87 7.33
CA THR A 558 -13.71 5.77 6.38
C THR A 558 -14.64 6.94 6.05
N ALA A 559 -14.11 8.16 5.98
CA ALA A 559 -14.91 9.33 5.59
C ALA A 559 -15.48 9.14 4.17
N PRO A 560 -16.69 9.62 3.87
CA PRO A 560 -17.28 9.50 2.52
C PRO A 560 -16.36 9.99 1.40
N ALA A 561 -15.62 11.07 1.63
CA ALA A 561 -14.67 11.63 0.66
C ALA A 561 -13.43 10.74 0.43
N GLU A 562 -13.15 9.81 1.32
CA GLU A 562 -12.02 8.87 1.25
C GLU A 562 -12.47 7.47 0.84
N HIS A 563 -13.78 7.23 0.83
CA HIS A 563 -14.36 5.95 0.46
C HIS A 563 -14.56 5.91 -1.07
N ALA A 564 -13.68 5.19 -1.76
CA ALA A 564 -13.76 4.98 -3.20
C ALA A 564 -13.87 3.48 -3.51
N PRO A 565 -15.09 2.92 -3.61
CA PRO A 565 -15.30 1.50 -3.84
C PRO A 565 -15.13 1.16 -5.32
N THR A 566 -13.90 1.17 -5.78
CA THR A 566 -13.54 0.76 -7.13
C THR A 566 -13.33 -0.76 -7.22
N MET A 567 -13.34 -1.30 -8.44
CA MET A 567 -13.03 -2.72 -8.68
C MET A 567 -11.65 -3.12 -8.14
N GLY A 568 -10.66 -2.23 -8.29
CA GLY A 568 -9.31 -2.46 -7.75
C GLY A 568 -9.30 -2.49 -6.22
N GLN A 569 -10.07 -1.62 -5.58
CA GLN A 569 -10.18 -1.60 -4.12
C GLN A 569 -10.95 -2.80 -3.56
N MET A 570 -11.99 -3.24 -4.26
CA MET A 570 -12.71 -4.47 -3.92
C MET A 570 -11.79 -5.69 -3.94
N LEU A 571 -10.99 -5.84 -5.00
CA LEU A 571 -10.00 -6.91 -5.12
C LEU A 571 -8.99 -6.86 -3.96
N THR A 572 -8.47 -5.68 -3.67
CA THR A 572 -7.48 -5.45 -2.61
C THR A 572 -8.05 -5.78 -1.23
N ALA A 573 -9.29 -5.38 -0.95
CA ALA A 573 -9.97 -5.68 0.32
C ALA A 573 -10.12 -7.19 0.53
N GLY A 574 -10.47 -7.93 -0.52
CA GLY A 574 -10.56 -9.40 -0.45
C GLY A 574 -9.20 -10.04 -0.15
N ASN A 575 -8.14 -9.67 -0.86
CA ASN A 575 -6.79 -10.19 -0.59
C ASN A 575 -6.30 -9.81 0.81
N TRP A 576 -6.65 -8.60 1.25
CA TRP A 576 -6.33 -8.11 2.60
C TRP A 576 -7.04 -8.90 3.69
N ALA A 577 -8.29 -9.32 3.44
CA ALA A 577 -9.04 -10.18 4.36
C ALA A 577 -8.38 -11.55 4.56
N VAL A 578 -7.82 -12.12 3.49
CA VAL A 578 -7.04 -13.38 3.59
C VAL A 578 -5.78 -13.16 4.44
N THR A 579 -5.06 -12.05 4.24
CA THR A 579 -3.92 -11.69 5.09
C THR A 579 -4.34 -11.50 6.55
N ALA A 580 -5.43 -10.76 6.81
CA ALA A 580 -5.95 -10.51 8.16
C ALA A 580 -6.41 -11.78 8.89
N SER A 581 -6.89 -12.79 8.17
CA SER A 581 -7.23 -14.09 8.75
C SER A 581 -6.02 -14.84 9.32
N GLY A 582 -4.79 -14.43 8.89
CA GLY A 582 -3.53 -15.10 9.21
C GLY A 582 -3.30 -16.39 8.43
N SER A 583 -4.00 -16.57 7.30
CA SER A 583 -3.78 -17.73 6.43
C SER A 583 -2.31 -17.80 5.98
N PRO A 584 -1.71 -19.00 5.93
CA PRO A 584 -0.37 -19.18 5.38
C PRO A 584 -0.32 -19.01 3.85
N TYR A 585 -1.47 -18.84 3.20
CA TYR A 585 -1.62 -18.65 1.76
C TYR A 585 -1.87 -17.20 1.36
N ASP A 586 -1.65 -16.23 2.27
CA ASP A 586 -1.88 -14.82 2.02
C ASP A 586 -1.10 -14.30 0.80
N ALA A 587 0.22 -14.55 0.74
CA ALA A 587 1.05 -14.16 -0.40
C ALA A 587 0.59 -14.82 -1.72
N TYR A 588 0.19 -16.09 -1.67
CA TYR A 588 -0.37 -16.81 -2.81
C TYR A 588 -1.67 -16.15 -3.31
N TYR A 589 -2.55 -15.70 -2.39
CA TYR A 589 -3.81 -15.02 -2.76
C TYR A 589 -3.57 -13.63 -3.36
N TRP A 590 -2.56 -12.90 -2.93
CA TRP A 590 -2.12 -11.67 -3.59
C TRP A 590 -1.68 -11.91 -5.04
N GLU A 591 -1.09 -13.06 -5.33
CA GLU A 591 -0.62 -13.40 -6.67
C GLU A 591 -1.73 -13.92 -7.59
N ILE A 592 -2.67 -14.76 -7.08
CA ILE A 592 -3.65 -15.44 -7.96
C ILE A 592 -4.87 -14.59 -8.29
N TYR A 593 -5.38 -13.77 -7.35
CA TYR A 593 -6.55 -12.95 -7.65
C TYR A 593 -6.17 -11.72 -8.48
N SER A 594 -6.90 -11.53 -9.59
CA SER A 594 -6.63 -10.48 -10.57
C SER A 594 -7.91 -9.82 -11.07
N LEU A 595 -7.76 -8.62 -11.62
CA LEU A 595 -8.83 -7.86 -12.26
C LEU A 595 -8.58 -7.77 -13.77
N LEU A 596 -9.47 -8.33 -14.55
CA LEU A 596 -9.61 -8.03 -15.97
C LEU A 596 -10.61 -6.89 -16.12
N GLY A 597 -10.12 -5.68 -16.34
CA GLY A 597 -10.91 -4.46 -16.38
C GLY A 597 -10.14 -3.25 -15.88
N ASP A 598 -10.83 -2.11 -15.78
CA ASP A 598 -10.29 -0.87 -15.22
C ASP A 598 -10.29 -0.91 -13.67
N PRO A 599 -9.13 -0.73 -13.02
CA PRO A 599 -9.07 -0.77 -11.56
C PRO A 599 -9.76 0.43 -10.88
N SER A 600 -10.00 1.53 -11.60
CA SER A 600 -10.69 2.72 -11.07
C SER A 600 -12.20 2.71 -11.29
N LEU A 601 -12.74 1.73 -12.01
CA LEU A 601 -14.17 1.62 -12.29
C LEU A 601 -14.97 1.43 -10.99
N MET A 602 -15.94 2.31 -10.74
CA MET A 602 -16.92 2.19 -9.66
C MET A 602 -18.13 1.39 -10.15
N PRO A 603 -18.44 0.21 -9.57
CA PRO A 603 -19.54 -0.62 -10.03
C PRO A 603 -20.91 -0.04 -9.67
N TYR A 604 -21.85 -0.12 -10.62
CA TYR A 604 -23.28 0.11 -10.36
C TYR A 604 -23.91 -1.20 -9.88
N ILE A 605 -24.21 -1.29 -8.60
CA ILE A 605 -25.00 -2.39 -8.01
C ILE A 605 -26.32 -1.78 -7.61
N GLY A 606 -27.27 -1.82 -8.53
CA GLY A 606 -28.53 -1.07 -8.49
C GLY A 606 -28.61 -0.02 -9.59
N ILE A 607 -29.79 0.57 -9.75
CA ILE A 607 -30.00 1.68 -10.68
C ILE A 607 -29.46 2.95 -10.00
N PRO A 608 -28.40 3.58 -10.56
CA PRO A 608 -27.78 4.70 -9.89
C PRO A 608 -28.71 5.93 -9.84
N ASP A 609 -28.64 6.64 -8.73
CA ASP A 609 -29.37 7.88 -8.51
C ASP A 609 -28.86 9.02 -9.40
N THR A 610 -29.67 10.08 -9.53
CA THR A 610 -29.21 11.33 -10.13
C THR A 610 -28.50 12.17 -9.08
N GLN A 611 -27.41 12.80 -9.47
CA GLN A 611 -26.75 13.79 -8.62
C GLN A 611 -27.09 15.22 -9.06
N TRP A 612 -26.76 16.17 -8.20
CA TRP A 612 -26.88 17.61 -8.49
C TRP A 612 -25.52 18.28 -8.31
N LEU A 613 -25.32 19.37 -9.01
CA LEU A 613 -24.08 20.16 -8.97
C LEU A 613 -24.47 21.63 -9.17
N ASP A 614 -24.00 22.49 -8.29
CA ASP A 614 -24.08 23.95 -8.37
C ASP A 614 -22.68 24.55 -8.14
N VAL A 615 -22.48 25.76 -8.60
CA VAL A 615 -21.16 26.41 -8.57
C VAL A 615 -21.32 27.89 -8.24
N ASP A 616 -20.48 28.41 -7.39
CA ASP A 616 -20.38 29.83 -7.15
C ASP A 616 -20.06 30.60 -8.43
N ALA A 617 -20.43 31.88 -8.48
CA ALA A 617 -20.14 32.74 -9.62
C ALA A 617 -18.62 32.87 -9.85
N VAL A 618 -18.16 32.37 -10.99
CA VAL A 618 -16.75 32.42 -11.41
C VAL A 618 -16.50 33.67 -12.25
N ARG A 619 -15.42 34.38 -11.97
CA ARG A 619 -14.95 35.52 -12.73
C ARG A 619 -13.64 35.23 -13.44
N GLU A 620 -13.40 35.93 -14.54
CA GLU A 620 -12.12 35.83 -15.23
C GLU A 620 -10.95 36.10 -14.27
N GLY A 621 -10.01 35.16 -14.25
CA GLY A 621 -8.83 35.18 -13.37
C GLY A 621 -9.01 34.52 -12.00
N ASP A 622 -10.16 33.96 -11.66
CA ASP A 622 -10.30 33.18 -10.44
C ASP A 622 -9.42 31.92 -10.49
N VAL A 623 -8.86 31.53 -9.34
CA VAL A 623 -8.05 30.32 -9.16
C VAL A 623 -8.71 29.36 -8.15
N THR A 624 -9.88 29.73 -7.69
CA THR A 624 -10.70 28.90 -6.79
C THR A 624 -12.14 28.91 -7.27
N ILE A 625 -12.81 27.78 -7.20
CA ILE A 625 -14.21 27.60 -7.58
C ILE A 625 -14.92 26.95 -6.39
N GLY A 626 -15.89 27.64 -5.79
CA GLY A 626 -16.80 27.06 -4.82
C GLY A 626 -17.75 26.10 -5.54
N VAL A 627 -17.85 24.87 -5.06
CA VAL A 627 -18.62 23.79 -5.68
C VAL A 627 -19.54 23.19 -4.65
N HIS A 628 -20.81 22.99 -5.02
CA HIS A 628 -21.85 22.41 -4.18
C HIS A 628 -22.52 21.27 -4.92
N GLY A 629 -22.78 20.14 -4.26
CA GLY A 629 -23.34 18.97 -4.95
C GLY A 629 -23.61 17.78 -4.05
N THR A 630 -23.69 16.62 -4.65
CA THR A 630 -23.88 15.36 -3.92
C THR A 630 -22.73 15.12 -2.94
N PRO A 631 -22.99 14.89 -1.64
CA PRO A 631 -21.94 14.60 -0.65
C PRO A 631 -21.02 13.47 -1.08
N GLY A 632 -19.72 13.67 -0.91
CA GLY A 632 -18.68 12.70 -1.31
C GLY A 632 -18.41 12.64 -2.82
N ALA A 633 -19.11 13.43 -3.66
CA ALA A 633 -18.83 13.49 -5.08
C ALA A 633 -17.44 14.07 -5.36
N ARG A 634 -16.71 13.44 -6.27
CA ARG A 634 -15.49 13.99 -6.86
C ARG A 634 -15.86 14.85 -8.03
N VAL A 635 -15.41 16.11 -8.04
CA VAL A 635 -15.68 17.08 -9.10
C VAL A 635 -14.37 17.50 -9.73
N ALA A 636 -14.26 17.35 -11.04
CA ALA A 636 -13.10 17.74 -11.82
C ALA A 636 -13.44 18.85 -12.82
N ALA A 637 -12.53 19.79 -13.00
CA ALA A 637 -12.59 20.84 -14.02
C ALA A 637 -11.59 20.54 -15.13
N THR A 638 -12.06 20.48 -16.38
CA THR A 638 -11.22 20.25 -17.56
C THR A 638 -11.42 21.32 -18.61
N TRP A 639 -10.35 21.59 -19.35
CA TRP A 639 -10.34 22.45 -20.53
C TRP A 639 -9.48 21.82 -21.63
N ASN A 640 -10.02 21.62 -22.82
CA ASN A 640 -9.34 20.95 -23.94
C ASN A 640 -8.64 19.65 -23.51
N ASP A 641 -9.38 18.75 -22.85
CA ASP A 641 -8.90 17.46 -22.32
C ASP A 641 -7.74 17.56 -21.30
N THR A 642 -7.46 18.76 -20.80
CA THR A 642 -6.47 18.99 -19.75
C THR A 642 -7.17 19.19 -18.41
N LEU A 643 -6.75 18.49 -17.38
CA LEU A 643 -7.24 18.64 -16.01
C LEU A 643 -6.71 19.95 -15.40
N TRP A 644 -7.60 20.81 -14.94
CA TRP A 644 -7.26 22.10 -14.31
C TRP A 644 -7.42 22.09 -12.81
N GLY A 645 -8.35 21.33 -12.28
CA GLY A 645 -8.56 21.20 -10.84
C GLY A 645 -9.46 20.04 -10.51
N VAL A 646 -9.41 19.60 -9.28
CA VAL A 646 -10.26 18.55 -8.73
C VAL A 646 -10.52 18.85 -7.26
N CYS A 647 -11.72 18.56 -6.78
CA CYS A 647 -12.05 18.56 -5.37
C CYS A 647 -12.98 17.39 -5.05
N THR A 648 -13.05 17.00 -3.79
CA THR A 648 -14.06 16.07 -3.28
C THR A 648 -14.97 16.81 -2.33
N LEU A 649 -16.27 16.70 -2.53
CA LEU A 649 -17.27 17.37 -1.71
C LEU A 649 -17.37 16.71 -0.34
N ASP A 650 -17.51 17.50 0.70
CA ASP A 650 -17.61 17.03 2.08
C ASP A 650 -18.97 16.36 2.38
N GLY A 651 -19.19 15.98 3.65
CA GLY A 651 -20.46 15.38 4.09
C GLY A 651 -21.69 16.28 3.98
N ASN A 652 -21.51 17.60 3.76
CA ASN A 652 -22.59 18.56 3.49
C ASN A 652 -22.78 18.79 2.00
N GLY A 653 -21.90 18.29 1.15
CA GLY A 653 -21.88 18.51 -0.28
C GLY A 653 -21.13 19.78 -0.69
N ASP A 654 -20.29 20.34 0.15
CA ASP A 654 -19.52 21.56 -0.12
C ASP A 654 -18.06 21.23 -0.43
N GLY A 655 -17.47 21.94 -1.40
CA GLY A 655 -16.06 21.82 -1.77
C GLY A 655 -15.49 23.12 -2.34
N LEU A 656 -14.19 23.30 -2.16
CA LEU A 656 -13.43 24.36 -2.78
C LEU A 656 -12.41 23.77 -3.72
N MET A 657 -12.58 23.97 -5.01
CA MET A 657 -11.63 23.50 -6.02
C MET A 657 -10.58 24.54 -6.29
N HIS A 658 -9.31 24.17 -6.18
CA HIS A 658 -8.18 24.98 -6.63
C HIS A 658 -7.82 24.62 -8.06
N THR A 659 -7.72 25.62 -8.94
CA THR A 659 -7.29 25.42 -10.32
C THR A 659 -5.79 25.66 -10.47
N SER A 660 -5.14 24.83 -11.30
CA SER A 660 -3.70 24.95 -11.58
C SER A 660 -3.32 26.23 -12.35
N ARG A 661 -4.31 26.91 -12.93
CA ARG A 661 -4.19 28.17 -13.69
C ARG A 661 -5.43 29.03 -13.47
N PRO A 662 -5.33 30.37 -13.67
CA PRO A 662 -6.52 31.24 -13.64
C PRO A 662 -7.57 30.79 -14.65
N VAL A 663 -8.84 30.84 -14.27
CA VAL A 663 -9.96 30.53 -15.17
C VAL A 663 -10.15 31.69 -16.15
N LEU A 664 -9.77 31.49 -17.39
CA LEU A 664 -9.85 32.45 -18.48
C LEU A 664 -10.83 32.03 -19.58
N ASP A 665 -11.18 30.75 -19.59
CA ASP A 665 -11.99 30.10 -20.61
C ASP A 665 -13.12 29.29 -19.97
N THR A 666 -14.03 28.83 -20.78
CA THR A 666 -15.10 27.92 -20.37
C THR A 666 -14.55 26.58 -19.97
N LEU A 667 -14.88 26.11 -18.75
CA LEU A 667 -14.49 24.81 -18.23
C LEU A 667 -15.63 23.81 -18.27
N LEU A 668 -15.31 22.55 -18.51
CA LEU A 668 -16.23 21.44 -18.31
C LEU A 668 -16.00 20.87 -16.90
N LEU A 669 -17.03 20.90 -16.08
CA LEU A 669 -17.05 20.20 -14.80
C LEU A 669 -17.66 18.82 -14.99
N THR A 670 -17.07 17.83 -14.36
CA THR A 670 -17.60 16.47 -14.28
C THR A 670 -17.65 16.04 -12.82
N ALA A 671 -18.84 15.69 -12.33
CA ALA A 671 -19.03 15.13 -11.00
C ALA A 671 -19.27 13.62 -11.09
N THR A 672 -18.58 12.85 -10.27
CA THR A 672 -18.72 11.40 -10.13
C THR A 672 -18.87 11.02 -8.67
N ALA A 673 -19.79 10.09 -8.37
CA ALA A 673 -20.00 9.56 -7.02
C ALA A 673 -20.47 8.11 -7.11
N GLN A 674 -20.18 7.32 -6.09
CA GLN A 674 -20.63 5.94 -5.99
C GLN A 674 -22.18 5.90 -6.06
N PHE A 675 -22.74 4.93 -6.79
CA PHE A 675 -24.18 4.72 -6.98
C PHE A 675 -24.93 5.92 -7.58
N HIS A 676 -24.21 6.86 -8.19
CA HIS A 676 -24.80 8.00 -8.89
C HIS A 676 -24.36 8.05 -10.34
N ARG A 677 -25.24 8.57 -11.19
CA ARG A 677 -24.91 8.85 -12.60
C ARG A 677 -23.95 10.02 -12.66
N PRO A 678 -22.90 9.97 -13.50
CA PRO A 678 -22.02 11.12 -13.67
C PRO A 678 -22.82 12.34 -14.17
N LEU A 679 -22.45 13.51 -13.69
CA LEU A 679 -23.08 14.76 -14.08
C LEU A 679 -22.03 15.69 -14.69
N GLN A 680 -22.36 16.29 -15.83
CA GLN A 680 -21.50 17.29 -16.47
C GLN A 680 -22.18 18.66 -16.51
N ALA A 681 -21.43 19.70 -16.19
CA ALA A 681 -21.85 21.08 -16.25
C ALA A 681 -20.78 21.94 -16.95
N ILE A 682 -21.20 22.98 -17.64
CA ILE A 682 -20.31 23.93 -18.29
C ILE A 682 -20.33 25.21 -17.49
N ILE A 683 -19.17 25.73 -17.08
CA ILE A 683 -19.03 27.05 -16.45
C ILE A 683 -18.25 27.97 -17.36
N THR A 684 -18.79 29.18 -17.55
CA THR A 684 -18.12 30.25 -18.29
C THR A 684 -17.87 31.39 -17.33
N PRO A 685 -16.61 31.83 -17.17
CA PRO A 685 -16.30 32.92 -16.27
C PRO A 685 -16.94 34.23 -16.78
N SER A 686 -17.41 35.06 -15.85
CA SER A 686 -17.89 36.39 -16.16
C SER A 686 -16.74 37.38 -16.20
N PRO A 687 -16.80 38.44 -17.05
CA PRO A 687 -15.79 39.48 -17.07
C PRO A 687 -15.59 40.15 -15.70
N TYR A 688 -14.39 40.64 -15.42
CA TYR A 688 -14.08 41.41 -14.22
C TYR A 688 -14.16 42.89 -14.53
N GLU A 689 -15.12 43.63 -13.94
CA GLU A 689 -15.42 45.03 -14.27
C GLU A 689 -14.29 46.02 -13.96
N GLY A 690 -13.35 45.73 -13.03
CA GLY A 690 -12.21 46.55 -12.68
C GLY A 690 -10.95 46.17 -13.45
N ALA A 691 -9.80 46.75 -13.02
CA ALA A 691 -8.48 46.22 -13.42
C ALA A 691 -8.12 45.00 -12.60
N ARG A 692 -7.73 43.93 -13.28
CA ARG A 692 -7.31 42.67 -12.62
C ARG A 692 -6.14 42.02 -13.35
N LEU A 693 -4.98 42.05 -12.70
CA LEU A 693 -3.81 41.35 -13.19
C LEU A 693 -3.75 39.94 -12.63
N VAL A 694 -3.52 38.95 -13.50
CA VAL A 694 -3.32 37.55 -13.13
C VAL A 694 -2.05 37.02 -13.79
N VAL A 695 -1.45 35.99 -13.23
CA VAL A 695 -0.37 35.24 -13.87
C VAL A 695 -1.01 34.17 -14.76
N ALA A 696 -1.10 34.47 -16.04
CA ALA A 696 -1.78 33.62 -17.02
C ALA A 696 -0.95 32.40 -17.43
N ASP A 697 0.37 32.52 -17.40
CA ASP A 697 1.30 31.41 -17.70
C ASP A 697 2.64 31.59 -16.98
N VAL A 698 3.30 30.47 -16.70
CA VAL A 698 4.62 30.42 -16.05
C VAL A 698 5.52 29.47 -16.80
N ALA A 699 6.67 29.98 -17.26
CA ALA A 699 7.72 29.16 -17.82
C ALA A 699 8.93 29.17 -16.88
N VAL A 700 9.47 27.99 -16.59
CA VAL A 700 10.66 27.79 -15.77
C VAL A 700 11.82 27.44 -16.69
N HIS A 701 12.96 28.13 -16.53
CA HIS A 701 14.20 27.83 -17.23
C HIS A 701 15.29 27.52 -16.20
N ASP A 702 16.08 26.50 -16.43
CA ASP A 702 17.22 26.14 -15.59
C ASP A 702 18.38 27.16 -15.72
N GLY A 703 19.46 26.92 -14.98
CA GLY A 703 20.65 27.79 -15.02
C GLY A 703 21.34 27.88 -16.37
N ASP A 704 21.08 26.94 -17.26
CA ASP A 704 21.58 26.91 -18.64
C ASP A 704 20.60 27.56 -19.64
N GLY A 705 19.46 28.07 -19.15
CA GLY A 705 18.41 28.72 -19.93
C GLY A 705 17.50 27.73 -20.70
N VAL A 706 17.55 26.43 -20.39
CA VAL A 706 16.69 25.41 -20.99
C VAL A 706 15.35 25.36 -20.24
N GLN A 707 14.26 25.30 -20.98
CA GLN A 707 12.93 25.17 -20.35
C GLN A 707 12.86 23.87 -19.54
N ALA A 708 12.49 24.00 -18.27
CA ALA A 708 12.40 22.93 -17.30
C ALA A 708 11.01 22.89 -16.65
N GLN A 709 10.60 21.73 -16.22
CA GLN A 709 9.39 21.57 -15.41
C GLN A 709 9.69 21.45 -13.91
N GLN A 710 10.95 21.31 -13.55
CA GLN A 710 11.45 21.07 -12.19
C GLN A 710 12.66 21.96 -11.93
N LEU A 711 12.93 22.24 -10.67
CA LEU A 711 14.08 23.01 -10.22
C LEU A 711 15.23 22.07 -9.85
N THR A 712 16.47 22.54 -9.95
CA THR A 712 17.65 21.82 -9.44
C THR A 712 18.14 22.49 -8.17
N LEU A 713 18.36 21.68 -7.12
CA LEU A 713 18.86 22.18 -5.83
C LEU A 713 20.17 22.95 -6.00
N CYS A 714 20.25 24.14 -5.41
CA CYS A 714 21.37 25.08 -5.48
C CYS A 714 21.82 25.44 -6.91
N ASP A 715 20.93 25.40 -7.86
CA ASP A 715 21.14 25.95 -9.20
C ASP A 715 20.24 27.18 -9.39
N SER A 716 20.66 28.11 -10.23
CA SER A 716 19.78 29.23 -10.58
C SER A 716 18.66 28.75 -11.50
N ALA A 717 17.47 29.27 -11.28
CA ALA A 717 16.37 29.08 -12.21
C ALA A 717 15.73 30.43 -12.52
N THR A 718 15.33 30.63 -13.76
CA THR A 718 14.60 31.82 -14.20
C THR A 718 13.12 31.46 -14.34
N ILE A 719 12.28 32.13 -13.54
CA ILE A 719 10.83 32.04 -13.63
C ILE A 719 10.34 33.18 -14.52
N SER A 720 9.78 32.87 -15.66
CA SER A 720 9.16 33.82 -16.60
C SER A 720 7.64 33.77 -16.40
N ALA A 721 7.08 34.76 -15.74
CA ALA A 721 5.64 34.86 -15.48
C ALA A 721 4.98 35.79 -16.49
N THR A 722 4.01 35.30 -17.25
CA THR A 722 3.19 36.11 -18.15
C THR A 722 2.01 36.67 -17.35
N VAL A 723 2.05 37.99 -17.12
CA VAL A 723 0.99 38.70 -16.42
C VAL A 723 0.02 39.29 -17.45
N ARG A 724 -1.28 39.00 -17.29
CA ARG A 724 -2.36 39.48 -18.16
C ARG A 724 -3.34 40.33 -17.38
N ASN A 725 -3.76 41.46 -17.96
CA ASN A 725 -4.91 42.17 -17.44
C ASN A 725 -6.21 41.57 -17.98
N VAL A 726 -6.92 40.84 -17.12
CA VAL A 726 -8.20 40.17 -17.46
C VAL A 726 -9.38 41.04 -17.10
N GLY A 727 -9.15 42.23 -16.54
CA GLY A 727 -10.21 43.16 -16.23
C GLY A 727 -10.54 44.11 -17.41
N GLU A 728 -11.68 44.76 -17.31
CA GLU A 728 -12.20 45.70 -18.32
C GLU A 728 -11.60 47.13 -18.22
N GLN A 729 -10.81 47.38 -17.19
CA GLN A 729 -10.15 48.68 -16.98
C GLN A 729 -8.63 48.57 -17.09
N PRO A 730 -7.91 49.66 -17.51
CA PRO A 730 -6.45 49.65 -17.51
C PRO A 730 -5.88 49.45 -16.13
N ALA A 731 -4.88 48.56 -16.02
CA ALA A 731 -4.15 48.30 -14.80
C ALA A 731 -2.94 49.26 -14.69
N ILE A 732 -3.00 50.23 -13.76
CA ILE A 732 -1.99 51.24 -13.57
C ILE A 732 -1.44 51.14 -12.14
N GLY A 733 -0.09 51.14 -11.97
CA GLY A 733 0.56 51.11 -10.66
C GLY A 733 0.49 49.74 -9.96
N HIS A 734 0.22 48.70 -10.71
CA HIS A 734 0.20 47.31 -10.21
C HIS A 734 1.61 46.73 -10.06
N PHE A 735 1.70 45.65 -9.35
CA PHE A 735 2.93 44.88 -9.16
C PHE A 735 2.69 43.38 -9.40
N LEU A 736 3.77 42.70 -9.66
CA LEU A 736 3.88 41.25 -9.47
C LEU A 736 4.92 40.96 -8.38
N SER A 737 4.58 40.18 -7.41
CA SER A 737 5.54 39.64 -6.44
C SER A 737 5.63 38.12 -6.58
N LEU A 738 6.84 37.62 -6.41
CA LEU A 738 7.15 36.20 -6.23
C LEU A 738 7.68 36.04 -4.79
N ASN A 739 7.02 35.18 -4.01
CA ASN A 739 7.33 34.93 -2.61
C ASN A 739 7.52 36.28 -1.88
N THR A 740 6.59 36.86 -1.30
CA THR A 740 6.49 38.14 -0.57
C THR A 740 7.65 39.18 -0.65
N SER A 741 8.89 38.73 -0.88
CA SER A 741 10.12 39.51 -0.84
C SER A 741 10.62 40.01 -2.21
N ASN A 742 10.21 39.36 -3.32
CA ASN A 742 10.68 39.72 -4.67
C ASN A 742 9.53 40.38 -5.45
N ARG A 743 9.49 41.72 -5.47
CA ARG A 743 8.42 42.50 -6.05
C ARG A 743 8.92 43.35 -7.22
N GLN A 744 8.21 43.27 -8.36
CA GLN A 744 8.48 44.08 -9.54
C GLN A 744 7.22 44.86 -9.94
N THR A 745 7.43 46.12 -10.38
CA THR A 745 6.35 46.97 -10.88
C THR A 745 5.97 46.52 -12.27
N VAL A 746 4.66 46.38 -12.50
CA VAL A 746 4.08 46.12 -13.81
C VAL A 746 3.84 47.47 -14.48
N SER A 747 4.30 47.65 -15.72
CA SER A 747 3.92 48.79 -16.55
C SER A 747 2.40 48.80 -16.78
N GLU A 748 1.85 49.96 -17.17
CA GLU A 748 0.44 50.02 -17.54
C GLU A 748 0.07 48.96 -18.57
N LEU A 749 -0.98 48.16 -18.27
CA LEU A 749 -1.56 47.18 -19.13
C LEU A 749 -3.02 47.52 -19.42
N LEU A 750 -3.34 47.71 -20.68
CA LEU A 750 -4.73 47.85 -21.13
C LEU A 750 -5.49 46.54 -20.97
N PRO A 751 -6.82 46.54 -20.98
CA PRO A 751 -7.65 45.35 -20.97
C PRO A 751 -7.17 44.27 -21.97
N HIS A 752 -7.07 43.04 -21.52
CA HIS A 752 -6.63 41.86 -22.29
C HIS A 752 -5.21 41.90 -22.84
N GLN A 753 -4.38 42.89 -22.44
CA GLN A 753 -2.96 42.90 -22.72
C GLN A 753 -2.16 42.07 -21.70
N ASP A 754 -1.04 41.55 -22.12
CA ASP A 754 -0.11 40.83 -21.29
C ASP A 754 1.35 41.37 -21.38
N THR A 755 2.14 41.02 -20.36
CA THR A 755 3.58 41.29 -20.30
C THR A 755 4.27 40.15 -19.57
N THR A 756 5.55 39.91 -19.86
CA THR A 756 6.32 38.87 -19.16
C THR A 756 7.31 39.52 -18.19
N ILE A 757 7.29 39.02 -16.96
CA ILE A 757 8.20 39.42 -15.90
C ILE A 757 9.04 38.24 -15.47
N GLN A 758 10.34 38.48 -15.28
CA GLN A 758 11.28 37.41 -14.93
C GLN A 758 11.81 37.57 -13.51
N PHE A 759 11.91 36.45 -12.80
CA PHE A 759 12.54 36.34 -11.51
C PHE A 759 13.61 35.27 -11.53
N VAL A 760 14.74 35.53 -10.88
CA VAL A 760 15.79 34.54 -10.68
C VAL A 760 15.63 34.00 -9.26
N ILE A 761 15.54 32.69 -9.11
CA ILE A 761 15.43 31.99 -7.83
C ILE A 761 16.58 30.99 -7.66
N TYR A 762 16.91 30.68 -6.41
CA TYR A 762 17.91 29.69 -6.00
C TYR A 762 17.29 28.78 -4.97
N PRO A 763 16.92 27.54 -5.30
CA PRO A 763 16.46 26.56 -4.31
C PRO A 763 17.62 26.16 -3.39
N GLU A 764 17.62 26.59 -2.13
CA GLU A 764 18.72 26.36 -1.17
C GLU A 764 18.41 25.28 -0.13
N THR A 765 17.13 24.99 0.09
CA THR A 765 16.68 23.99 1.08
C THR A 765 16.67 22.61 0.47
N ASP A 766 17.27 21.64 1.17
CA ASP A 766 17.18 20.22 0.80
C ASP A 766 15.77 19.71 1.10
N CYS A 767 14.87 19.99 0.18
CA CYS A 767 13.50 19.51 0.16
C CYS A 767 13.15 19.06 -1.26
N ASP A 768 12.24 18.13 -1.38
CA ASP A 768 11.84 17.56 -2.67
C ASP A 768 10.99 18.53 -3.51
N TRP A 769 10.57 19.65 -2.95
CA TRP A 769 9.70 20.64 -3.60
C TRP A 769 9.76 22.01 -2.91
N MET A 770 9.30 23.03 -3.61
CA MET A 770 9.05 24.37 -3.05
C MET A 770 7.75 24.97 -3.60
N THR A 771 7.15 25.84 -2.83
CA THR A 771 6.00 26.64 -3.26
C THR A 771 6.45 27.99 -3.76
N LEU A 772 5.93 28.40 -4.91
CA LEU A 772 6.05 29.75 -5.43
C LEU A 772 4.72 30.47 -5.26
N ASP A 773 4.73 31.52 -4.46
CA ASP A 773 3.58 32.37 -4.20
C ASP A 773 3.62 33.58 -5.14
N TYR A 774 2.68 33.62 -6.09
CA TYR A 774 2.52 34.76 -6.98
C TYR A 774 1.41 35.66 -6.43
N ALA A 775 1.67 36.96 -6.39
CA ALA A 775 0.65 37.93 -6.03
C ALA A 775 0.73 39.16 -6.93
N THR A 776 -0.41 39.58 -7.45
CA THR A 776 -0.55 40.81 -8.23
C THR A 776 -1.53 41.76 -7.52
N GLY A 777 -1.45 43.04 -7.79
CA GLY A 777 -2.43 43.99 -7.29
C GLY A 777 -1.89 45.41 -7.21
N ASP A 778 -2.69 46.27 -6.64
CA ASP A 778 -2.36 47.60 -6.26
C ASP A 778 -2.72 47.82 -4.78
N SER A 779 -3.00 49.09 -4.36
CA SER A 779 -3.47 49.38 -3.01
C SER A 779 -4.92 48.96 -2.71
N ALA A 780 -5.70 48.59 -3.74
CA ALA A 780 -7.14 48.34 -3.64
C ALA A 780 -7.53 46.92 -4.10
N THR A 781 -6.78 46.32 -5.03
CA THR A 781 -7.04 44.99 -5.60
C THR A 781 -5.87 44.05 -5.34
N TYR A 782 -6.19 42.84 -5.01
CA TYR A 782 -5.18 41.81 -4.71
C TYR A 782 -5.60 40.44 -5.29
N TRP A 783 -4.69 39.81 -6.01
CA TRP A 783 -4.87 38.47 -6.55
C TRP A 783 -3.67 37.61 -6.19
N GLN A 784 -3.88 36.33 -5.88
CA GLN A 784 -2.85 35.37 -5.49
C GLN A 784 -3.04 34.04 -6.20
N MET A 785 -1.91 33.39 -6.48
CA MET A 785 -1.83 32.00 -6.95
C MET A 785 -0.62 31.33 -6.34
N GLN A 786 -0.74 30.06 -6.02
CA GLN A 786 0.35 29.22 -5.60
C GLN A 786 0.69 28.21 -6.68
N GLN A 787 1.98 27.95 -6.85
CA GLN A 787 2.47 26.91 -7.72
C GLN A 787 3.49 26.07 -6.93
N VAL A 788 3.32 24.75 -6.96
CA VAL A 788 4.30 23.82 -6.40
C VAL A 788 5.23 23.38 -7.52
N LEU A 789 6.55 23.53 -7.31
CA LEU A 789 7.58 23.03 -8.21
C LEU A 789 8.43 22.01 -7.48
N ASP A 790 8.68 20.89 -8.15
CA ASP A 790 9.59 19.87 -7.62
C ASP A 790 11.03 20.35 -7.66
N ILE A 791 11.80 19.94 -6.66
CA ILE A 791 13.24 20.18 -6.60
C ILE A 791 13.96 18.85 -6.84
N LEU A 792 14.81 18.84 -7.83
CA LEU A 792 15.68 17.71 -8.11
C LEU A 792 16.89 17.79 -7.15
N SER A 793 16.85 17.00 -6.11
CA SER A 793 17.94 16.89 -5.15
C SER A 793 18.86 15.70 -5.48
N PRO A 794 20.18 15.84 -5.44
CA PRO A 794 21.09 14.72 -5.52
C PRO A 794 21.08 13.94 -4.19
N ARG A 795 21.14 12.62 -4.31
CA ARG A 795 21.33 11.70 -3.19
C ARG A 795 22.57 10.86 -3.42
N VAL A 796 23.68 11.30 -2.87
CA VAL A 796 24.98 10.67 -3.10
C VAL A 796 25.20 9.57 -2.07
N GLU A 797 25.56 8.35 -2.53
CA GLU A 797 25.80 7.20 -1.69
C GLU A 797 27.13 6.53 -2.08
N LEU A 798 27.80 5.94 -1.08
CA LEU A 798 28.97 5.10 -1.31
C LEU A 798 28.52 3.72 -1.81
N ALA A 799 28.71 3.46 -3.10
CA ALA A 799 28.27 2.22 -3.73
C ALA A 799 29.24 1.04 -3.47
N SER A 800 30.55 1.28 -3.43
CA SER A 800 31.54 0.25 -3.12
C SER A 800 32.86 0.83 -2.64
N VAL A 801 33.55 0.04 -1.81
CA VAL A 801 34.95 0.27 -1.40
C VAL A 801 35.74 -1.01 -1.65
N ALA A 802 36.87 -0.92 -2.31
CA ALA A 802 37.71 -2.06 -2.61
C ALA A 802 39.20 -1.72 -2.43
N LEU A 803 39.94 -2.58 -1.77
CA LEU A 803 41.40 -2.49 -1.66
C LEU A 803 42.04 -3.35 -2.75
N THR A 804 42.99 -2.78 -3.48
CA THR A 804 43.73 -3.52 -4.54
C THR A 804 45.23 -3.42 -4.33
N ARG A 805 45.96 -4.45 -4.77
CA ARG A 805 47.42 -4.47 -4.82
C ARG A 805 47.86 -4.96 -6.20
N ASN A 806 48.69 -4.18 -6.92
CA ASN A 806 49.06 -4.46 -8.29
C ASN A 806 47.83 -4.76 -9.21
N GLY A 807 46.74 -4.05 -9.00
CA GLY A 807 45.48 -4.21 -9.74
C GLY A 807 44.62 -5.39 -9.33
N ALA A 808 45.08 -6.27 -8.46
CA ALA A 808 44.28 -7.40 -7.96
C ALA A 808 43.56 -7.03 -6.65
N LEU A 809 42.28 -7.43 -6.54
CA LEU A 809 41.48 -7.24 -5.33
C LEU A 809 42.07 -8.00 -4.14
N VAL A 810 42.26 -7.32 -3.01
CA VAL A 810 42.74 -7.92 -1.76
C VAL A 810 41.81 -7.57 -0.58
N SER A 811 41.65 -8.49 0.36
CA SER A 811 40.87 -8.30 1.57
C SER A 811 41.72 -7.90 2.79
N THR A 812 43.05 -7.95 2.62
CA THR A 812 44.03 -7.67 3.66
C THR A 812 45.13 -6.78 3.09
N PHE A 813 45.83 -6.02 3.93
CA PHE A 813 46.96 -5.22 3.50
C PHE A 813 48.28 -5.89 3.81
N THR A 814 49.32 -5.65 3.01
CA THR A 814 50.68 -6.06 3.24
C THR A 814 51.50 -4.84 3.65
N PRO A 815 52.18 -4.85 4.81
CA PRO A 815 53.03 -3.73 5.25
C PRO A 815 54.10 -3.34 4.23
N ASN A 816 54.47 -2.05 4.23
CA ASN A 816 55.49 -1.45 3.37
C ASN A 816 55.31 -1.71 1.86
N THR A 817 54.08 -2.00 1.45
CA THR A 817 53.71 -2.12 0.04
C THR A 817 52.61 -1.11 -0.31
N GLU A 818 52.64 -0.65 -1.53
CA GLU A 818 51.63 0.26 -2.03
C GLU A 818 50.33 -0.49 -2.36
N HIS A 819 49.25 0.03 -1.83
CA HIS A 819 47.88 -0.41 -2.10
C HIS A 819 47.09 0.73 -2.71
N THR A 820 46.06 0.40 -3.47
CA THR A 820 45.12 1.36 -4.02
C THR A 820 43.73 1.09 -3.45
N LEU A 821 43.16 2.09 -2.80
CA LEU A 821 41.77 2.08 -2.38
C LEU A 821 40.93 2.60 -3.55
N GLN A 822 40.03 1.77 -4.06
CA GLN A 822 39.06 2.14 -5.08
C GLN A 822 37.71 2.36 -4.43
N ILE A 823 37.07 3.48 -4.71
CA ILE A 823 35.72 3.78 -4.27
C ILE A 823 34.84 4.07 -5.48
N ALA A 824 33.60 3.62 -5.40
CA ALA A 824 32.54 4.00 -6.31
C ALA A 824 31.43 4.72 -5.55
N ILE A 825 31.00 5.85 -6.07
CA ILE A 825 30.01 6.74 -5.50
C ILE A 825 28.90 6.87 -6.52
N THR A 826 27.67 6.56 -6.11
CA THR A 826 26.49 6.63 -6.99
C THR A 826 25.57 7.75 -6.53
N ASN A 827 25.05 8.53 -7.44
CA ASN A 827 23.99 9.48 -7.19
C ASN A 827 22.64 8.80 -7.43
N ARG A 828 21.96 8.38 -6.37
CA ARG A 828 20.62 7.81 -6.44
C ARG A 828 19.52 8.86 -6.38
N GLY A 829 19.90 10.13 -6.25
CA GLY A 829 18.96 11.24 -6.28
C GLY A 829 18.51 11.58 -7.70
N ARG A 830 17.55 12.48 -7.80
CA ARG A 830 16.98 12.96 -9.07
C ARG A 830 17.74 14.11 -9.69
N GLY A 831 18.45 14.89 -8.87
CA GLY A 831 19.25 16.06 -9.28
C GLY A 831 20.71 15.72 -9.57
N LYS A 832 21.37 16.61 -10.30
CA LYS A 832 22.83 16.54 -10.50
C LYS A 832 23.53 16.94 -9.20
N SER A 833 24.54 16.16 -8.77
CA SER A 833 25.46 16.62 -7.75
C SER A 833 26.50 17.54 -8.36
N LYS A 834 26.75 18.70 -7.76
CA LYS A 834 27.84 19.62 -8.14
C LYS A 834 28.90 19.61 -7.05
N GLU A 835 30.16 19.83 -7.41
CA GLU A 835 31.31 19.93 -6.47
C GLU A 835 31.53 18.68 -5.58
N LEU A 836 31.22 17.50 -6.14
CA LEU A 836 31.44 16.25 -5.44
C LEU A 836 32.92 15.99 -5.23
N SER A 837 33.32 15.66 -4.03
CA SER A 837 34.67 15.24 -3.69
C SER A 837 34.71 14.11 -2.68
N ALA A 838 35.75 13.31 -2.71
CA ALA A 838 36.00 12.27 -1.75
C ALA A 838 37.31 12.53 -1.01
N ARG A 839 37.29 12.49 0.33
CA ARG A 839 38.44 12.64 1.21
C ARG A 839 38.73 11.30 1.86
N MET A 840 39.96 10.84 1.76
CA MET A 840 40.43 9.67 2.47
C MET A 840 41.41 10.10 3.54
N THR A 841 41.19 9.63 4.76
CA THR A 841 42.09 9.77 5.89
C THR A 841 42.64 8.41 6.27
N ALA A 842 43.95 8.20 6.18
CA ALA A 842 44.61 6.97 6.58
C ALA A 842 45.98 7.28 7.18
N ASN A 843 46.32 6.69 8.33
CA ASN A 843 47.61 6.87 9.03
C ASN A 843 47.99 8.36 9.26
N GLY A 844 46.99 9.21 9.53
CA GLY A 844 47.17 10.64 9.75
C GLY A 844 47.41 11.49 8.49
N ASN A 845 47.35 10.89 7.31
CA ASN A 845 47.43 11.58 6.03
C ASN A 845 46.04 11.74 5.41
N ASP A 846 45.79 12.92 4.91
CA ASP A 846 44.56 13.25 4.21
C ASP A 846 44.82 13.40 2.71
N THR A 847 43.99 12.79 1.90
CA THR A 847 43.99 12.94 0.43
C THR A 847 42.58 13.22 -0.07
N ILE A 848 42.44 14.22 -0.94
CA ILE A 848 41.15 14.63 -1.52
C ILE A 848 41.18 14.36 -3.03
N ALA A 849 40.13 13.72 -3.54
CA ALA A 849 39.87 13.55 -4.96
C ALA A 849 38.61 14.34 -5.35
N SER A 850 38.73 15.24 -6.32
CA SER A 850 37.57 15.92 -6.89
C SER A 850 36.90 15.01 -7.92
N LEU A 851 35.59 14.88 -7.84
CA LEU A 851 34.78 14.04 -8.73
C LEU A 851 33.89 14.88 -9.67
N GLY A 852 33.82 16.20 -9.43
CA GLY A 852 33.06 17.11 -10.27
C GLY A 852 31.55 16.97 -10.14
N THR A 853 30.85 16.88 -11.27
CA THR A 853 29.38 16.74 -11.32
C THR A 853 29.01 15.29 -11.61
N LEU A 854 28.03 14.77 -10.88
CA LEU A 854 27.49 13.41 -11.08
C LEU A 854 26.00 13.50 -11.38
N GLY A 855 25.57 13.05 -12.54
CA GLY A 855 24.17 13.02 -12.95
C GLY A 855 23.32 12.08 -12.09
N ALA A 856 22.01 12.18 -12.21
CA ALA A 856 21.08 11.24 -11.58
C ALA A 856 21.30 9.80 -12.12
N GLY A 857 21.46 8.84 -11.22
CA GLY A 857 21.75 7.45 -11.57
C GLY A 857 23.20 7.13 -11.92
N ASP A 858 24.05 8.14 -12.13
CA ASP A 858 25.45 7.97 -12.50
C ASP A 858 26.33 7.48 -11.35
N THR A 859 27.44 6.83 -11.70
CA THR A 859 28.43 6.36 -10.73
C THR A 859 29.81 6.93 -11.09
N ALA A 860 30.39 7.69 -10.17
CA ALA A 860 31.78 8.14 -10.26
C ALA A 860 32.70 7.16 -9.52
N ARG A 861 33.93 7.02 -10.02
CA ARG A 861 34.98 6.20 -9.37
C ARG A 861 36.23 7.03 -9.16
N CYS A 862 36.83 6.89 -7.97
CA CYS A 862 38.16 7.42 -7.73
C CYS A 862 39.04 6.43 -7.00
N GLN A 863 40.35 6.72 -6.96
CA GLN A 863 41.37 5.86 -6.41
C GLN A 863 42.32 6.66 -5.52
N PHE A 864 42.72 6.06 -4.41
CA PHE A 864 43.68 6.65 -3.47
C PHE A 864 44.82 5.66 -3.30
N SER A 865 46.05 6.09 -3.50
CA SER A 865 47.25 5.30 -3.18
C SER A 865 47.59 5.45 -1.69
N LEU A 866 47.91 4.33 -1.05
CA LEU A 866 48.29 4.30 0.36
C LEU A 866 49.36 3.24 0.63
N THR A 867 50.27 3.58 1.50
CA THR A 867 51.32 2.65 1.99
C THR A 867 51.19 2.59 3.48
N VAL A 868 51.08 1.38 4.06
CA VAL A 868 50.95 1.15 5.53
C VAL A 868 52.28 0.74 6.10
N ASN A 869 52.72 1.43 7.17
CA ASN A 869 53.97 1.11 7.84
C ASN A 869 53.95 -0.25 8.57
N GLY A 870 55.10 -0.87 8.73
CA GLY A 870 55.27 -2.26 9.13
C GLY A 870 54.90 -2.67 10.54
N THR A 871 54.38 -1.80 11.39
CA THR A 871 54.09 -2.06 12.80
C THR A 871 52.62 -2.25 13.16
N GLU A 872 51.72 -2.05 12.22
CA GLU A 872 50.30 -2.05 12.50
C GLU A 872 49.61 -3.35 12.04
N ASP A 873 48.73 -3.90 12.88
CA ASP A 873 47.97 -5.11 12.61
C ASP A 873 46.63 -4.83 11.91
N SER A 874 46.20 -3.56 11.88
CA SER A 874 45.00 -3.13 11.19
C SER A 874 45.20 -1.76 10.54
N LEU A 875 44.51 -1.54 9.44
CA LEU A 875 44.47 -0.27 8.70
C LEU A 875 43.05 0.30 8.81
N ALA A 876 42.92 1.38 9.56
CA ALA A 876 41.68 2.16 9.61
C ALA A 876 41.70 3.25 8.54
N ILE A 877 40.68 3.32 7.73
CA ILE A 877 40.50 4.31 6.68
C ILE A 877 39.18 5.04 6.94
N GLY A 878 39.28 6.34 7.19
CA GLY A 878 38.14 7.26 7.20
C GLY A 878 37.87 7.75 5.79
N LEU A 879 36.66 7.58 5.30
CA LEU A 879 36.21 8.13 4.03
C LEU A 879 35.16 9.19 4.31
N GLN A 880 35.34 10.36 3.71
CA GLN A 880 34.35 11.42 3.72
C GLN A 880 33.99 11.75 2.27
N ILE A 881 32.72 11.59 1.94
CA ILE A 881 32.15 12.04 0.68
C ILE A 881 31.49 13.37 0.94
N MET A 882 32.05 14.41 0.33
CA MET A 882 31.59 15.79 0.51
C MET A 882 30.82 16.20 -0.73
N HIS A 883 29.61 16.62 -0.50
CA HIS A 883 28.73 17.21 -1.51
C HIS A 883 28.13 18.49 -0.91
N ARG A 884 28.70 19.65 -1.27
CA ARG A 884 28.33 20.95 -0.71
C ARG A 884 28.44 21.01 0.82
N ALA A 885 27.29 21.19 1.54
CA ALA A 885 27.22 21.21 2.99
C ALA A 885 27.11 19.82 3.62
N ASP A 886 26.79 18.79 2.81
CA ASP A 886 26.59 17.43 3.30
C ASP A 886 27.90 16.65 3.25
N THR A 887 28.14 15.88 4.31
CA THR A 887 29.29 15.01 4.43
C THR A 887 28.83 13.62 4.86
N ILE A 888 29.11 12.61 4.04
CA ILE A 888 28.90 11.20 4.38
C ILE A 888 30.23 10.66 4.90
N THR A 889 30.26 10.19 6.14
CA THR A 889 31.46 9.60 6.74
C THR A 889 31.30 8.10 6.84
N VAL A 890 32.28 7.37 6.32
CA VAL A 890 32.34 5.91 6.39
C VAL A 890 33.74 5.47 6.87
N ASP A 891 33.79 4.73 7.96
CA ASP A 891 35.02 4.15 8.47
C ASP A 891 35.15 2.71 7.98
N THR A 892 36.29 2.38 7.39
CA THR A 892 36.61 1.05 6.89
C THR A 892 37.90 0.54 7.50
N VAL A 893 37.91 -0.71 7.97
CA VAL A 893 39.09 -1.31 8.58
C VAL A 893 39.54 -2.52 7.77
N PHE A 894 40.81 -2.56 7.40
CA PHE A 894 41.43 -3.71 6.78
C PHE A 894 42.43 -4.36 7.75
N LEU A 895 42.50 -5.69 7.80
CA LEU A 895 43.43 -6.43 8.62
C LEU A 895 44.73 -6.69 7.87
N ARG A 896 45.85 -6.83 8.64
CA ARG A 896 47.15 -7.16 8.09
C ARG A 896 47.18 -8.59 7.51
N ASP A 897 47.80 -8.75 6.35
CA ASP A 897 48.09 -10.07 5.80
C ASP A 897 49.23 -10.73 6.60
N THR A 898 48.88 -11.71 7.42
CA THR A 898 49.81 -12.43 8.29
C THR A 898 50.48 -13.62 7.60
N THR A 899 50.25 -13.85 6.31
CA THR A 899 50.73 -15.07 5.63
C THR A 899 52.22 -15.05 5.26
N LEU A 900 53.01 -14.04 5.62
CA LEU A 900 54.45 -13.92 5.30
C LEU A 900 55.42 -14.22 6.47
N ALA A 901 54.99 -14.90 7.54
CA ALA A 901 55.89 -15.41 8.55
C ALA A 901 55.87 -16.95 8.54
N ILE A 902 56.78 -17.57 7.81
CA ILE A 902 56.99 -19.01 7.86
C ILE A 902 57.55 -19.36 9.25
N ARG A 903 56.68 -19.83 10.14
CA ARG A 903 57.02 -20.77 11.22
C ARG A 903 56.08 -21.97 11.05
N PRO A 904 56.61 -23.23 11.02
CA PRO A 904 55.75 -24.39 11.04
C PRO A 904 55.16 -24.52 12.44
N VAL A 905 53.91 -24.07 12.62
CA VAL A 905 53.10 -24.46 13.74
C VAL A 905 52.28 -25.64 13.29
N GLN A 906 52.36 -26.73 14.08
CA GLN A 906 51.57 -27.93 13.89
C GLN A 906 50.11 -27.63 13.56
N GLU A 907 49.67 -28.23 12.46
CA GLU A 907 48.29 -28.21 12.05
C GLU A 907 47.39 -28.88 13.11
N SER A 908 46.66 -28.11 13.86
CA SER A 908 45.33 -28.51 14.30
C SER A 908 44.31 -27.79 13.42
N ALA A 909 44.15 -28.29 12.21
CA ALA A 909 43.21 -27.70 11.26
C ALA A 909 41.78 -27.91 11.72
N MET A 910 41.08 -26.84 11.99
CA MET A 910 39.62 -26.85 11.97
C MET A 910 39.19 -27.30 10.56
N ASP A 911 38.50 -28.45 10.46
CA ASP A 911 38.01 -28.99 9.20
C ASP A 911 36.52 -28.63 9.01
N VAL A 912 36.19 -27.37 9.25
CA VAL A 912 34.82 -26.92 9.06
C VAL A 912 34.49 -26.92 7.58
N LYS A 913 33.39 -27.57 7.21
CA LYS A 913 32.85 -27.62 5.84
C LYS A 913 31.66 -26.71 5.72
N ILE A 914 31.57 -26.03 4.56
CA ILE A 914 30.48 -25.15 4.20
C ILE A 914 29.93 -25.66 2.86
N TYR A 915 28.63 -26.07 2.84
CA TYR A 915 28.03 -26.57 1.63
C TYR A 915 26.47 -26.40 1.65
N PRO A 916 25.83 -26.16 0.49
CA PRO A 916 26.47 -25.78 -0.76
C PRO A 916 27.11 -24.40 -0.68
N ASN A 917 28.14 -24.15 -1.48
CA ASN A 917 28.75 -22.85 -1.62
C ASN A 917 29.23 -22.69 -3.08
N PRO A 918 28.53 -21.93 -3.93
CA PRO A 918 27.47 -20.98 -3.59
C PRO A 918 26.18 -21.58 -2.98
N ALA A 919 25.58 -20.84 -2.08
CA ALA A 919 24.32 -21.18 -1.45
C ALA A 919 23.18 -20.33 -2.03
N SER A 920 21.97 -20.90 -2.13
CA SER A 920 20.78 -20.15 -2.52
C SER A 920 19.86 -19.84 -1.32
N ASN A 921 19.32 -20.86 -0.67
CA ASN A 921 18.37 -20.71 0.45
C ASN A 921 18.91 -21.18 1.79
N ILE A 922 19.75 -22.22 1.79
CA ILE A 922 20.30 -22.82 3.00
C ILE A 922 21.79 -23.12 2.78
N VAL A 923 22.61 -22.89 3.81
CA VAL A 923 24.00 -23.32 3.88
C VAL A 923 24.19 -24.19 5.10
N THR A 924 24.95 -25.26 4.97
CA THR A 924 25.25 -26.19 6.07
C THR A 924 26.67 -26.02 6.53
N PHE A 925 26.85 -25.85 7.83
CA PHE A 925 28.15 -25.86 8.51
C PHE A 925 28.31 -27.16 9.25
N SER A 926 29.45 -27.82 9.08
CA SER A 926 29.77 -29.10 9.74
C SER A 926 31.26 -29.28 9.96
N GLY A 927 31.66 -30.28 10.79
CA GLY A 927 33.05 -30.58 11.08
C GLY A 927 33.57 -29.90 12.33
N PHE A 928 32.72 -29.41 13.22
CA PHE A 928 33.10 -28.81 14.51
C PHE A 928 33.64 -29.89 15.47
N ARG A 929 34.90 -29.78 15.86
CA ARG A 929 35.52 -30.70 16.81
C ARG A 929 35.46 -30.20 18.26
N GLN A 930 35.28 -28.91 18.44
CA GLN A 930 35.13 -28.20 19.71
C GLN A 930 33.95 -27.23 19.63
N PRO A 931 33.39 -26.73 20.72
CA PRO A 931 32.44 -25.62 20.69
C PRO A 931 33.03 -24.43 19.93
N THR A 932 32.37 -24.01 18.88
CA THR A 932 32.88 -23.02 17.92
C THR A 932 31.89 -21.84 17.81
N HIS A 933 32.41 -20.65 18.00
CA HIS A 933 31.68 -19.41 17.74
C HIS A 933 31.76 -19.09 16.26
N ILE A 934 30.63 -18.81 15.63
CA ILE A 934 30.50 -18.55 14.21
C ILE A 934 29.95 -17.13 14.05
N THR A 935 30.72 -16.28 13.39
CA THR A 935 30.31 -14.92 13.11
C THR A 935 30.29 -14.71 11.59
N ILE A 936 29.19 -14.22 11.03
CA ILE A 936 29.03 -13.93 9.61
C ILE A 936 29.15 -12.42 9.41
N TYR A 937 30.03 -12.02 8.49
CA TYR A 937 30.24 -10.63 8.12
C TYR A 937 29.85 -10.38 6.68
N ASP A 938 29.26 -9.24 6.41
CA ASP A 938 29.04 -8.75 5.05
C ASP A 938 30.34 -8.23 4.42
N VAL A 939 30.30 -7.78 3.18
CA VAL A 939 31.44 -7.22 2.45
C VAL A 939 31.99 -5.94 3.07
N TYR A 940 31.24 -5.31 3.96
CA TYR A 940 31.63 -4.10 4.68
C TYR A 940 32.21 -4.40 6.06
N GLY A 941 32.34 -5.70 6.43
CA GLY A 941 32.85 -6.14 7.73
C GLY A 941 31.85 -5.99 8.89
N ARG A 942 30.56 -5.71 8.59
CA ARG A 942 29.52 -5.65 9.62
C ARG A 942 29.08 -7.06 9.96
N THR A 943 28.89 -7.34 11.23
CA THR A 943 28.30 -8.61 11.68
C THR A 943 26.87 -8.69 11.19
N VAL A 944 26.59 -9.73 10.43
CA VAL A 944 25.26 -10.05 9.91
C VAL A 944 24.56 -11.00 10.87
N ASP A 945 25.33 -11.99 11.40
CA ASP A 945 24.80 -12.94 12.37
C ASP A 945 25.95 -13.54 13.22
N ASP A 946 25.61 -14.07 14.41
CA ASP A 946 26.52 -14.50 15.40
C ASP A 946 25.91 -15.61 16.27
N PHE A 947 26.46 -16.84 16.24
CA PHE A 947 25.90 -17.99 16.94
C PHE A 947 26.97 -19.04 17.28
N PHE A 948 26.60 -20.05 18.10
CA PHE A 948 27.48 -21.10 18.57
C PHE A 948 27.12 -22.48 18.01
N ALA A 949 28.14 -23.24 17.60
CA ALA A 949 28.04 -24.65 17.28
C ALA A 949 28.66 -25.51 18.40
N GLN A 950 27.98 -26.58 18.79
CA GLN A 950 28.53 -27.57 19.69
C GLN A 950 29.44 -28.56 18.94
N SER A 951 30.33 -29.25 19.66
CA SER A 951 31.17 -30.29 19.08
C SER A 951 30.31 -31.37 18.39
N GLY A 952 30.60 -31.66 17.12
CA GLY A 952 29.90 -32.66 16.31
C GLY A 952 28.56 -32.18 15.74
N GLN A 953 28.13 -30.98 16.04
CA GLN A 953 26.85 -30.42 15.53
C GLN A 953 26.93 -30.13 14.03
N ILE A 954 25.83 -30.34 13.34
CA ILE A 954 25.61 -29.87 11.96
C ILE A 954 24.56 -28.74 12.03
N ILE A 955 24.91 -27.57 11.52
CA ILE A 955 24.02 -26.40 11.53
C ILE A 955 23.56 -26.14 10.11
N GLN A 956 22.27 -26.10 9.90
CA GLN A 956 21.64 -25.57 8.69
C GLN A 956 21.26 -24.11 8.96
N TYR A 957 21.86 -23.21 8.20
CA TYR A 957 21.66 -21.77 8.32
C TYR A 957 20.87 -21.27 7.12
N SER A 958 19.75 -20.61 7.38
CA SER A 958 18.93 -20.00 6.32
C SER A 958 19.67 -18.79 5.75
N THR A 959 19.82 -18.75 4.44
CA THR A 959 20.42 -17.62 3.73
C THR A 959 19.37 -16.70 3.12
N GLN A 960 18.09 -16.93 3.39
CA GLN A 960 16.99 -16.20 2.75
C GLN A 960 17.02 -14.70 3.06
N GLU A 961 17.51 -14.31 4.22
CA GLU A 961 17.67 -12.91 4.62
C GLU A 961 18.98 -12.28 4.14
N LEU A 962 19.90 -13.07 3.60
CA LEU A 962 21.16 -12.57 3.07
C LEU A 962 21.00 -12.14 1.62
N ARG A 963 21.44 -10.96 1.27
CA ARG A 963 21.46 -10.50 -0.13
C ARG A 963 22.45 -11.32 -0.96
N CYS A 964 22.23 -11.45 -2.28
CA CYS A 964 23.22 -12.02 -3.18
C CYS A 964 24.55 -11.29 -3.04
N GLY A 965 25.64 -12.04 -2.81
CA GLY A 965 26.94 -11.46 -2.58
C GLY A 965 27.90 -12.40 -1.83
N ILE A 966 29.06 -11.86 -1.49
CA ILE A 966 30.12 -12.57 -0.76
C ILE A 966 30.05 -12.20 0.71
N TYR A 967 30.06 -13.21 1.58
CA TYR A 967 30.12 -13.07 3.03
C TYR A 967 31.40 -13.72 3.58
N SER A 968 31.94 -13.15 4.64
CA SER A 968 33.10 -13.73 5.37
C SER A 968 32.61 -14.37 6.66
N ILE A 969 32.92 -15.62 6.85
CA ILE A 969 32.53 -16.37 8.07
C ILE A 969 33.74 -16.63 8.89
N LEU A 970 33.76 -16.16 10.14
CA LEU A 970 34.78 -16.40 11.13
C LEU A 970 34.33 -17.52 12.06
N PHE A 971 35.10 -18.58 12.13
CA PHE A 971 34.97 -19.67 13.09
C PHE A 971 36.02 -19.49 14.19
N SER A 972 35.62 -19.47 15.45
CA SER A 972 36.51 -19.32 16.62
C SER A 972 36.23 -20.44 17.63
N GLU A 973 37.16 -21.33 17.81
CA GLU A 973 37.08 -22.36 18.88
C GLU A 973 37.40 -21.73 20.24
N THR A 974 36.65 -22.11 21.26
CA THR A 974 36.84 -21.63 22.63
C THR A 974 37.24 -22.78 23.54
N GLN A 975 38.32 -22.60 24.30
CA GLN A 975 38.67 -23.47 25.40
C GLN A 975 38.86 -22.62 26.66
N HIS A 976 38.10 -22.90 27.72
CA HIS A 976 38.14 -22.17 28.99
C HIS A 976 37.95 -20.64 28.88
N GLY A 977 37.14 -20.20 27.92
CA GLY A 977 36.75 -18.79 27.78
C GLY A 977 37.73 -17.89 27.00
N ALA A 978 38.79 -18.42 26.40
CA ALA A 978 39.71 -17.70 25.53
C ALA A 978 39.69 -18.31 24.11
N PRO A 979 39.66 -17.52 23.03
CA PRO A 979 39.69 -18.05 21.66
C PRO A 979 41.07 -18.59 21.33
N MET A 980 41.18 -19.88 21.00
CA MET A 980 42.47 -20.54 20.71
C MET A 980 42.76 -20.75 19.23
N THR A 981 41.76 -20.99 18.43
CA THR A 981 41.90 -21.25 16.99
C THR A 981 40.84 -20.47 16.21
N ARG A 982 41.24 -19.83 15.12
CA ARG A 982 40.33 -19.07 14.24
C ARG A 982 40.51 -19.52 12.80
N GLN A 983 39.39 -19.69 12.10
CA GLN A 983 39.38 -19.96 10.67
C GLN A 983 38.39 -19.03 10.00
N THR A 984 38.75 -18.43 8.87
CA THR A 984 37.81 -17.62 8.06
C THR A 984 37.56 -18.36 6.76
N LYS A 985 36.30 -18.46 6.38
CA LYS A 985 35.86 -18.97 5.06
C LYS A 985 34.91 -17.99 4.38
N ARG A 986 34.84 -18.11 3.06
CA ARG A 986 33.90 -17.30 2.27
C ARG A 986 32.66 -18.10 1.96
N LEU A 987 31.52 -17.45 2.05
CA LEU A 987 30.23 -17.93 1.60
C LEU A 987 29.77 -17.03 0.45
N LEU A 988 29.42 -17.62 -0.69
CA LEU A 988 28.80 -16.92 -1.81
C LEU A 988 27.32 -17.23 -1.80
N ILE A 989 26.50 -16.20 -1.74
CA ILE A 989 25.04 -16.29 -1.91
C ILE A 989 24.74 -15.97 -3.36
N ALA A 990 24.18 -16.96 -4.06
CA ALA A 990 23.73 -16.84 -5.46
C ALA A 990 22.32 -17.38 -5.57
N ARG A 991 21.38 -16.52 -5.99
CA ARG A 991 19.98 -16.83 -6.23
C ARG A 991 19.66 -16.63 -7.69
#